data_c70970064701719560a0c772298e33e5
#
_entry.id   c70970064701719560a0c772298e33e5
#
_cell.length_a   1.000
_cell.length_b   1.000
_cell.length_c   1.000
_cell.angle_alpha   90.00
_cell.angle_beta   90.00
_cell.angle_gamma   90.00
#
_symmetry.space_group_name_H-M   'P 1'
#
loop_
_entity.id
_entity.type
_entity.pdbx_description
1 polymer ?
#
loop_
_entity_poly.entity_id
_entity_poly.type
_entity_poly.pdbx_seq_one_letter_code
_entity_poly.pdbx_strand_id
1 'polypeptide(L)'
;MNYHKGNTLKKRTKLYQKRWFQISLLIILIGTAVGLTYGISFLKIRQEQAQEFDLNAISKLEVPSRIYDRDGIEIGQIKIEDRRPIRLDAVPYHLIQALTAVEDSRFFEHSGVDFIGIARAVILNLKAKRITQGASTITQQLAKQCYPVEFRTRNINTKIIEAFLANRIESSLTKPEILEHYLNRIYFGSGYFGIESASRGYFGKSVADITILEAATICGLIKNPSRLSPRNNMKLSLKARNHVLNRMHKEKMITESELSTFLDQPIQLSQIKGEQNSYVQEMVRLQVIEQIGLDNAGKGGLKIYTTIDNETQRVAIQSLYRNLAKTESHPEFKHQTYANFQEKEISPDPIALAKKKRPTPNYLQGAVIMIENSTGGIVALVGGRNFKHSQFNRALQSKRPTGTAFKPFVYAAAFSENYFPGSMIKDSPIDNRSVAIGGSTGILGEWGSESETVTYKGTITAREALVESKNSATVRIGKKIGRSKVVDLVQRAGVKSAMDEYDKTLLGSSPTSLHEICRAFTIFPNGGQTANHIHIISSIISPKGEKIFISKNNGQEKVIDSSTAYLVHSCLKDSLIKGTGKEAFEKFGLRDKNAAGKTGTSYNFTDHWFVGYNSAVTCGVWAGFDTPKTIYRGAFSKDTVMPVWVDAMNTSLKSFPSKPINQPADVLTIEICKKSGLRATDACYEEMAGEEEGTRKITRTTYKEIIQKGADFHSYCQFHTNGNEQIRKPIISDLTNSNNRSQNISSIDAVFLISPTVVGESDPYSSLQPVLKARAVDEKKTPLKATPITPTILGNGESPIQITPPKPLEIPDID
;
A
#
# COMPACT_ATOMS: atom_id res chain seq x y z
N MET A 1 17.79 -97.43 66.05
CA MET A 1 16.72 -96.94 65.20
C MET A 1 17.19 -95.68 64.39
N ASN A 2 17.67 -95.90 63.22
CA ASN A 2 18.29 -94.89 62.37
C ASN A 2 17.31 -94.57 61.26
N TYR A 3 16.82 -93.38 61.03
CA TYR A 3 16.08 -92.91 59.91
C TYR A 3 17.00 -92.18 58.98
N HIS A 4 17.36 -92.74 57.82
CA HIS A 4 18.02 -92.10 56.76
C HIS A 4 16.97 -91.26 55.96
N LYS A 5 17.13 -89.88 55.97
CA LYS A 5 16.48 -88.99 55.06
C LYS A 5 17.30 -88.90 53.81
N GLY A 6 16.85 -89.47 52.66
CA GLY A 6 17.41 -89.29 51.34
C GLY A 6 17.15 -87.89 50.80
N ASN A 7 18.19 -87.11 50.59
CA ASN A 7 18.14 -85.79 49.92
C ASN A 7 18.13 -86.01 48.41
N THR A 8 16.97 -85.87 47.75
CA THR A 8 16.85 -85.83 46.32
C THR A 8 17.20 -84.43 45.83
N LEU A 9 18.42 -84.24 45.31
CA LEU A 9 18.90 -83.10 44.59
C LEU A 9 18.03 -82.90 43.33
N LYS A 10 17.02 -81.97 43.33
CA LYS A 10 16.34 -81.51 42.14
C LYS A 10 17.37 -80.79 41.25
N LYS A 11 17.76 -81.38 40.09
CA LYS A 11 18.53 -80.77 39.06
C LYS A 11 17.83 -79.47 38.55
N ARG A 12 18.34 -78.30 38.92
CA ARG A 12 17.87 -77.03 38.34
C ARG A 12 18.17 -77.02 36.84
N THR A 13 17.12 -77.27 36.00
CA THR A 13 17.21 -77.12 34.58
C THR A 13 17.62 -75.69 34.26
N LYS A 14 18.72 -75.50 33.48
CA LYS A 14 19.21 -74.20 33.12
C LYS A 14 18.09 -73.49 32.30
N LEU A 15 17.92 -72.15 32.47
CA LEU A 15 16.81 -71.34 31.91
C LEU A 15 16.58 -71.59 30.43
N TYR A 16 17.67 -71.75 29.64
CA TYR A 16 17.62 -72.03 28.20
C TYR A 16 17.08 -73.42 27.79
N GLN A 17 16.96 -74.38 28.73
CA GLN A 17 16.37 -75.67 28.48
C GLN A 17 14.85 -75.72 28.70
N LYS A 18 14.23 -74.70 29.16
CA LYS A 18 12.78 -74.64 29.33
C LYS A 18 12.09 -74.35 28.00
N ARG A 19 11.14 -75.19 27.58
CA ARG A 19 10.41 -75.03 26.29
C ARG A 19 9.79 -73.62 26.09
N TRP A 20 9.27 -73.02 27.15
CA TRP A 20 8.68 -71.68 27.06
C TRP A 20 9.73 -70.58 26.73
N PHE A 21 10.97 -70.70 27.22
CA PHE A 21 12.06 -69.78 26.94
C PHE A 21 12.52 -69.94 25.45
N GLN A 22 12.59 -71.22 24.95
CA GLN A 22 12.91 -71.43 23.53
C GLN A 22 11.82 -70.92 22.61
N ILE A 23 10.54 -71.06 22.96
CA ILE A 23 9.39 -70.48 22.20
C ILE A 23 9.46 -68.97 22.22
N SER A 24 9.68 -68.34 23.40
CA SER A 24 9.80 -66.87 23.50
C SER A 24 11.00 -66.34 22.69
N LEU A 25 12.13 -67.04 22.69
CA LEU A 25 13.28 -66.65 21.90
C LEU A 25 12.97 -66.76 20.42
N LEU A 26 12.28 -67.83 19.99
CA LEU A 26 11.87 -68.01 18.57
C LEU A 26 10.90 -66.90 18.12
N ILE A 27 9.90 -66.51 18.94
CA ILE A 27 9.00 -65.42 18.65
C ILE A 27 9.76 -64.10 18.53
N ILE A 28 10.71 -63.85 19.41
CA ILE A 28 11.56 -62.62 19.34
C ILE A 28 12.39 -62.64 18.05
N LEU A 29 13.00 -63.80 17.70
CA LEU A 29 13.79 -63.93 16.45
C LEU A 29 12.94 -63.73 15.18
N ILE A 30 11.73 -64.32 15.15
CA ILE A 30 10.77 -64.10 14.04
C ILE A 30 10.32 -62.64 13.98
N GLY A 31 9.97 -62.06 15.13
CA GLY A 31 9.57 -60.63 15.20
C GLY A 31 10.70 -59.70 14.76
N THR A 32 11.93 -59.99 15.15
CA THR A 32 13.09 -59.19 14.67
C THR A 32 13.38 -59.41 13.19
N ALA A 33 13.24 -60.59 12.65
CA ALA A 33 13.38 -60.87 11.23
C ALA A 33 12.33 -60.17 10.38
N VAL A 34 11.03 -60.21 10.83
CA VAL A 34 9.92 -59.47 10.17
C VAL A 34 10.15 -57.96 10.28
N GLY A 35 10.59 -57.46 11.44
CA GLY A 35 10.89 -56.05 11.64
C GLY A 35 12.05 -55.59 10.75
N LEU A 36 13.10 -56.41 10.61
CA LEU A 36 14.23 -56.13 9.71
C LEU A 36 13.84 -56.12 8.24
N THR A 37 13.07 -57.11 7.76
CA THR A 37 12.61 -57.17 6.37
C THR A 37 11.67 -55.99 6.04
N TYR A 38 10.78 -55.62 6.95
CA TYR A 38 9.96 -54.42 6.79
C TYR A 38 10.78 -53.13 6.75
N GLY A 39 11.76 -53.01 7.66
CA GLY A 39 12.71 -51.88 7.70
C GLY A 39 13.54 -51.75 6.44
N ILE A 40 14.07 -52.87 5.92
CA ILE A 40 14.83 -52.86 4.66
C ILE A 40 13.94 -52.47 3.47
N SER A 41 12.75 -53.06 3.36
CA SER A 41 11.80 -52.67 2.31
C SER A 41 11.39 -51.20 2.39
N PHE A 42 11.13 -50.70 3.58
CA PHE A 42 10.83 -49.28 3.83
C PHE A 42 11.96 -48.35 3.37
N LEU A 43 13.21 -48.66 3.72
CA LEU A 43 14.37 -47.88 3.29
C LEU A 43 14.63 -47.96 1.79
N LYS A 44 14.39 -49.13 1.16
CA LYS A 44 14.56 -49.31 -0.28
C LYS A 44 13.57 -48.44 -1.08
N ILE A 45 12.29 -48.38 -0.66
CA ILE A 45 11.30 -47.50 -1.29
C ILE A 45 11.72 -46.02 -1.19
N ARG A 46 12.26 -45.58 -0.06
CA ARG A 46 12.77 -44.21 0.13
C ARG A 46 14.02 -43.90 -0.69
N GLN A 47 14.87 -44.88 -0.88
CA GLN A 47 16.03 -44.79 -1.76
C GLN A 47 15.59 -44.64 -3.23
N GLU A 48 14.63 -45.45 -3.68
CA GLU A 48 14.05 -45.34 -5.03
C GLU A 48 13.45 -43.96 -5.26
N GLN A 49 12.64 -43.43 -4.31
CA GLN A 49 12.13 -42.06 -4.37
C GLN A 49 13.24 -41.00 -4.46
N ALA A 50 14.35 -41.18 -3.78
CA ALA A 50 15.50 -40.28 -3.90
C ALA A 50 16.19 -40.34 -5.27
N GLN A 51 16.00 -41.39 -6.06
CA GLN A 51 16.51 -41.51 -7.41
C GLN A 51 15.73 -40.75 -8.47
N GLU A 52 14.48 -40.40 -8.19
CA GLU A 52 13.62 -39.63 -9.09
C GLU A 52 14.02 -38.15 -9.21
N PHE A 53 14.86 -37.63 -8.30
CA PHE A 53 15.29 -36.24 -8.33
C PHE A 53 16.32 -35.96 -9.43
N ASP A 54 16.07 -34.94 -10.27
CA ASP A 54 17.02 -34.52 -11.33
C ASP A 54 18.18 -33.71 -10.76
N LEU A 55 19.33 -34.33 -10.63
CA LEU A 55 20.54 -33.65 -10.09
C LEU A 55 21.03 -32.47 -10.94
N ASN A 56 20.63 -32.38 -12.23
CA ASN A 56 20.94 -31.19 -13.06
C ASN A 56 20.29 -29.93 -12.53
N ALA A 57 19.25 -30.04 -11.70
CA ALA A 57 18.64 -28.89 -11.06
C ALA A 57 19.60 -28.18 -10.08
N ILE A 58 20.64 -28.88 -9.60
CA ILE A 58 21.64 -28.32 -8.68
C ILE A 58 22.55 -27.29 -9.40
N SER A 59 22.86 -27.51 -10.67
CA SER A 59 23.74 -26.60 -11.45
C SER A 59 22.95 -25.44 -12.08
N LYS A 60 21.62 -25.53 -12.19
CA LYS A 60 20.78 -24.47 -12.78
C LYS A 60 20.58 -23.33 -11.80
N LEU A 61 21.35 -22.27 -11.96
CA LEU A 61 21.17 -21.01 -11.23
C LEU A 61 20.13 -20.13 -11.95
N GLU A 62 19.31 -19.48 -11.17
CA GLU A 62 18.16 -18.72 -11.66
C GLU A 62 18.59 -17.38 -12.28
N VAL A 63 18.00 -17.04 -13.42
CA VAL A 63 18.21 -15.78 -14.13
C VAL A 63 17.20 -14.73 -13.59
N PRO A 64 17.58 -13.45 -13.43
CA PRO A 64 16.66 -12.42 -13.03
C PRO A 64 15.43 -12.37 -13.94
N SER A 65 14.24 -12.17 -13.36
CA SER A 65 13.02 -11.94 -14.12
C SER A 65 12.98 -10.51 -14.62
N ARG A 66 12.59 -10.32 -15.87
CA ARG A 66 12.55 -9.01 -16.54
C ARG A 66 11.14 -8.45 -16.56
N ILE A 67 11.01 -7.15 -16.31
CA ILE A 67 9.75 -6.42 -16.37
C ILE A 67 9.73 -5.61 -17.66
N TYR A 68 8.63 -5.74 -18.37
CA TYR A 68 8.35 -5.00 -19.58
C TYR A 68 7.14 -4.10 -19.39
N ASP A 69 7.16 -2.93 -20.00
CA ASP A 69 5.98 -2.07 -20.08
C ASP A 69 4.93 -2.65 -21.04
N ARG A 70 3.85 -1.88 -21.29
CA ARG A 70 2.77 -2.28 -22.19
C ARG A 70 3.22 -2.48 -23.64
N ASP A 71 4.27 -1.77 -24.07
CA ASP A 71 4.80 -1.80 -25.44
C ASP A 71 5.95 -2.81 -25.58
N GLY A 72 6.29 -3.54 -24.54
CA GLY A 72 7.34 -4.56 -24.54
C GLY A 72 8.75 -4.01 -24.33
N ILE A 73 8.89 -2.77 -23.90
CA ILE A 73 10.16 -2.16 -23.53
C ILE A 73 10.54 -2.61 -22.11
N GLU A 74 11.78 -3.05 -21.90
CA GLU A 74 12.28 -3.44 -20.58
C GLU A 74 12.37 -2.21 -19.67
N ILE A 75 11.63 -2.22 -18.55
CA ILE A 75 11.58 -1.13 -17.57
C ILE A 75 12.23 -1.50 -16.25
N GLY A 76 12.72 -2.72 -16.11
CA GLY A 76 13.40 -3.16 -14.91
C GLY A 76 13.49 -4.66 -14.79
N GLN A 77 14.04 -5.08 -13.67
CA GLN A 77 14.20 -6.49 -13.34
C GLN A 77 13.66 -6.74 -11.94
N ILE A 78 13.05 -7.90 -11.75
CA ILE A 78 12.75 -8.39 -10.41
C ILE A 78 13.75 -9.48 -10.10
N LYS A 79 14.43 -9.29 -9.00
CA LYS A 79 15.13 -10.37 -8.32
C LYS A 79 14.25 -10.76 -7.14
N ILE A 80 13.51 -11.85 -7.28
CA ILE A 80 12.78 -12.40 -6.14
C ILE A 80 13.78 -12.92 -5.15
N GLU A 81 14.92 -13.42 -5.69
CA GLU A 81 16.12 -13.79 -4.98
C GLU A 81 17.29 -13.04 -5.62
N ASP A 82 17.89 -12.08 -4.92
CA ASP A 82 19.14 -11.43 -5.41
C ASP A 82 20.27 -12.46 -5.30
N ARG A 83 20.51 -13.23 -6.37
CA ARG A 83 21.59 -14.20 -6.48
C ARG A 83 22.66 -13.68 -7.41
N ARG A 84 23.88 -13.64 -6.91
CA ARG A 84 25.08 -13.35 -7.68
C ARG A 84 25.98 -14.56 -7.58
N PRO A 85 25.97 -15.46 -8.57
CA PRO A 85 26.81 -16.65 -8.53
C PRO A 85 28.28 -16.29 -8.43
N ILE A 86 28.99 -17.01 -7.60
CA ILE A 86 30.44 -16.88 -7.44
C ILE A 86 31.08 -18.27 -7.46
N ARG A 87 32.28 -18.35 -8.00
CA ARG A 87 33.09 -19.57 -7.95
C ARG A 87 33.72 -19.72 -6.57
N LEU A 88 33.89 -20.94 -6.11
CA LEU A 88 34.45 -21.23 -4.78
C LEU A 88 35.88 -20.69 -4.62
N ASP A 89 36.67 -20.62 -5.70
CA ASP A 89 38.03 -20.09 -5.68
C ASP A 89 38.12 -18.60 -5.31
N ALA A 90 37.01 -17.85 -5.52
CA ALA A 90 36.90 -16.45 -5.10
C ALA A 90 36.34 -16.29 -3.66
N VAL A 91 35.99 -17.36 -2.97
CA VAL A 91 35.49 -17.33 -1.59
C VAL A 91 36.68 -17.46 -0.61
N PRO A 92 36.88 -16.51 0.32
CA PRO A 92 38.01 -16.58 1.25
C PRO A 92 37.89 -17.79 2.18
N TYR A 93 39.04 -18.41 2.46
CA TYR A 93 39.12 -19.66 3.25
C TYR A 93 38.51 -19.52 4.66
N HIS A 94 38.68 -18.37 5.31
CA HIS A 94 38.09 -18.14 6.64
C HIS A 94 36.54 -18.13 6.63
N LEU A 95 35.90 -17.86 5.48
CA LEU A 95 34.44 -18.01 5.36
C LEU A 95 34.03 -19.48 5.32
N ILE A 96 34.79 -20.32 4.61
CA ILE A 96 34.56 -21.77 4.57
C ILE A 96 34.73 -22.34 5.98
N GLN A 97 35.79 -21.90 6.71
CA GLN A 97 36.01 -22.26 8.11
C GLN A 97 34.82 -21.84 9.01
N ALA A 98 34.35 -20.60 8.91
CA ALA A 98 33.20 -20.11 9.69
C ALA A 98 31.93 -20.93 9.40
N LEU A 99 31.69 -21.24 8.13
CA LEU A 99 30.55 -22.03 7.68
C LEU A 99 30.61 -23.46 8.24
N THR A 100 31.74 -24.16 8.01
CA THR A 100 31.90 -25.53 8.46
C THR A 100 31.87 -25.62 9.98
N ALA A 101 32.51 -24.73 10.70
CA ALA A 101 32.51 -24.71 12.18
C ALA A 101 31.10 -24.68 12.77
N VAL A 102 30.13 -23.95 12.15
CA VAL A 102 28.79 -23.74 12.72
C VAL A 102 27.75 -24.71 12.17
N GLU A 103 27.80 -25.05 10.87
CA GLU A 103 26.80 -25.87 10.21
C GLU A 103 27.18 -27.35 10.15
N ASP A 104 28.48 -27.69 9.86
CA ASP A 104 28.90 -29.03 9.60
C ASP A 104 30.43 -29.19 9.83
N SER A 105 30.84 -29.32 11.08
CA SER A 105 32.29 -29.31 11.42
C SER A 105 33.11 -30.48 10.84
N ARG A 106 32.45 -31.52 10.37
CA ARG A 106 33.06 -32.70 9.75
C ARG A 106 32.67 -32.86 8.28
N PHE A 107 32.31 -31.79 7.64
CA PHE A 107 31.87 -31.75 6.24
C PHE A 107 32.78 -32.54 5.30
N PHE A 108 34.10 -32.43 5.48
CA PHE A 108 35.12 -33.09 4.63
C PHE A 108 35.34 -34.56 4.99
N GLU A 109 34.75 -35.08 6.07
CA GLU A 109 35.00 -36.44 6.61
C GLU A 109 33.85 -37.44 6.28
N HIS A 110 32.65 -36.95 5.93
CA HIS A 110 31.51 -37.83 5.67
C HIS A 110 31.02 -37.75 4.22
N SER A 111 30.21 -38.72 3.79
CA SER A 111 29.63 -38.81 2.42
C SER A 111 28.12 -38.48 2.46
N GLY A 112 27.75 -37.24 2.74
CA GLY A 112 26.37 -36.75 2.70
C GLY A 112 25.66 -36.79 4.04
N VAL A 113 25.87 -37.80 4.88
CA VAL A 113 25.24 -37.95 6.21
C VAL A 113 26.32 -38.14 7.27
N ASP A 114 26.29 -37.32 8.34
CA ASP A 114 27.19 -37.41 9.48
C ASP A 114 26.60 -38.31 10.59
N PHE A 115 26.80 -39.63 10.53
CA PHE A 115 26.30 -40.56 11.52
C PHE A 115 26.87 -40.33 12.94
N ILE A 116 28.13 -39.88 13.04
CA ILE A 116 28.77 -39.59 14.35
C ILE A 116 28.15 -38.31 14.92
N GLY A 117 27.90 -37.32 14.06
CA GLY A 117 27.18 -36.09 14.46
C GLY A 117 25.74 -36.35 14.92
N ILE A 118 25.05 -37.28 14.26
CA ILE A 118 23.70 -37.71 14.68
C ILE A 118 23.76 -38.36 16.05
N ALA A 119 24.68 -39.32 16.26
CA ALA A 119 24.83 -39.99 17.56
C ALA A 119 25.13 -38.97 18.68
N ARG A 120 26.08 -38.07 18.44
CA ARG A 120 26.43 -36.99 19.38
C ARG A 120 25.21 -36.07 19.69
N ALA A 121 24.45 -35.65 18.67
CA ALA A 121 23.27 -34.80 18.85
C ALA A 121 22.19 -35.51 19.65
N VAL A 122 21.95 -36.80 19.41
CA VAL A 122 20.97 -37.59 20.19
C VAL A 122 21.37 -37.62 21.67
N ILE A 123 22.62 -37.93 21.99
CA ILE A 123 23.13 -37.98 23.37
C ILE A 123 22.95 -36.62 24.07
N LEU A 124 23.32 -35.53 23.40
CA LEU A 124 23.24 -34.20 23.98
C LEU A 124 21.78 -33.72 24.17
N ASN A 125 20.91 -34.02 23.23
CA ASN A 125 19.48 -33.68 23.32
C ASN A 125 18.81 -34.48 24.42
N LEU A 126 19.13 -35.77 24.60
CA LEU A 126 18.65 -36.60 25.72
C LEU A 126 19.12 -36.03 27.06
N LYS A 127 20.44 -35.69 27.20
CA LYS A 127 20.94 -35.05 28.43
C LYS A 127 20.26 -33.73 28.75
N ALA A 128 19.98 -32.90 27.71
CA ALA A 128 19.36 -31.59 27.87
C ALA A 128 17.84 -31.65 28.01
N LYS A 129 17.20 -32.82 27.84
CA LYS A 129 15.74 -33.01 27.80
C LYS A 129 15.01 -32.04 26.83
N ARG A 130 15.69 -31.54 25.85
CA ARG A 130 15.19 -30.63 24.79
C ARG A 130 16.09 -30.70 23.57
N ILE A 131 15.57 -30.32 22.40
CA ILE A 131 16.36 -30.26 21.17
C ILE A 131 17.30 -29.06 21.24
N THR A 132 18.59 -29.28 21.49
CA THR A 132 19.63 -28.26 21.60
C THR A 132 20.53 -28.22 20.39
N GLN A 133 20.76 -29.38 19.73
CA GLN A 133 21.62 -29.51 18.55
C GLN A 133 20.88 -30.21 17.41
N GLY A 134 21.07 -29.70 16.18
CA GLY A 134 20.75 -30.39 14.92
C GLY A 134 21.94 -31.18 14.41
N ALA A 135 21.70 -32.13 13.54
CA ALA A 135 22.72 -32.96 12.91
C ALA A 135 22.50 -33.05 11.38
N SER A 136 21.96 -32.02 10.76
CA SER A 136 21.82 -31.95 9.30
C SER A 136 23.13 -31.43 8.70
N THR A 137 23.63 -32.11 7.67
CA THR A 137 24.84 -31.74 6.94
C THR A 137 24.59 -30.62 5.93
N ILE A 138 25.64 -29.95 5.46
CA ILE A 138 25.60 -28.96 4.36
C ILE A 138 24.95 -29.58 3.12
N THR A 139 25.28 -30.82 2.78
CA THR A 139 24.74 -31.53 1.61
C THR A 139 23.23 -31.80 1.77
N GLN A 140 22.74 -32.16 2.95
CA GLN A 140 21.32 -32.30 3.24
C GLN A 140 20.57 -30.96 3.13
N GLN A 141 21.22 -29.88 3.58
CA GLN A 141 20.63 -28.54 3.44
C GLN A 141 20.58 -28.10 1.97
N LEU A 142 21.63 -28.43 1.17
CA LEU A 142 21.63 -28.20 -0.28
C LEU A 142 20.49 -28.96 -0.96
N ALA A 143 20.34 -30.27 -0.68
CA ALA A 143 19.25 -31.07 -1.21
C ALA A 143 17.89 -30.42 -0.96
N LYS A 144 17.64 -30.01 0.28
CA LYS A 144 16.38 -29.33 0.65
C LYS A 144 16.17 -28.00 -0.07
N GLN A 145 17.21 -27.25 -0.36
CA GLN A 145 17.10 -25.98 -1.06
C GLN A 145 16.89 -26.12 -2.55
N CYS A 146 17.39 -27.20 -3.16
CA CYS A 146 17.16 -27.49 -4.57
C CYS A 146 15.73 -27.97 -4.84
N TYR A 147 15.06 -28.59 -3.84
CA TYR A 147 13.74 -29.20 -3.99
C TYR A 147 12.80 -28.78 -2.83
N PRO A 148 12.48 -27.48 -2.73
CA PRO A 148 11.74 -26.94 -1.57
C PRO A 148 10.29 -27.43 -1.48
N VAL A 149 9.68 -27.82 -2.62
CA VAL A 149 8.28 -28.32 -2.67
C VAL A 149 8.20 -29.70 -2.04
N GLU A 150 9.11 -30.59 -2.43
CA GLU A 150 9.18 -31.97 -2.00
C GLU A 150 9.54 -32.10 -0.51
N PHE A 151 10.37 -31.19 -0.02
CA PHE A 151 10.79 -31.12 1.41
C PHE A 151 10.01 -30.12 2.26
N ARG A 152 8.83 -29.66 1.83
CA ARG A 152 7.97 -28.73 2.56
C ARG A 152 7.46 -29.31 3.90
N THR A 153 7.12 -30.62 3.91
CA THR A 153 6.65 -31.31 5.12
C THR A 153 7.83 -31.87 5.90
N ARG A 154 7.91 -31.56 7.21
CA ARG A 154 8.97 -32.07 8.09
C ARG A 154 8.50 -33.34 8.80
N ASN A 155 8.71 -34.50 8.20
CA ASN A 155 8.44 -35.81 8.80
C ASN A 155 9.65 -36.74 8.65
N ILE A 156 9.61 -37.90 9.30
CA ILE A 156 10.69 -38.89 9.25
C ILE A 156 10.93 -39.39 7.82
N ASN A 157 9.87 -39.56 7.04
CA ASN A 157 9.97 -40.05 5.66
C ASN A 157 10.76 -39.10 4.78
N THR A 158 10.40 -37.78 4.80
CA THR A 158 11.11 -36.76 4.03
C THR A 158 12.56 -36.60 4.50
N LYS A 159 12.84 -36.82 5.80
CA LYS A 159 14.21 -36.76 6.31
C LYS A 159 15.09 -37.94 5.85
N ILE A 160 14.51 -39.12 5.68
CA ILE A 160 15.21 -40.29 5.13
C ILE A 160 15.48 -40.09 3.62
N ILE A 161 14.49 -39.59 2.86
CA ILE A 161 14.68 -39.27 1.43
C ILE A 161 15.81 -38.21 1.27
N GLU A 162 15.78 -37.15 2.11
CA GLU A 162 16.85 -36.13 2.14
C GLU A 162 18.23 -36.73 2.37
N ALA A 163 18.34 -37.73 3.28
CA ALA A 163 19.60 -38.42 3.56
C ALA A 163 20.09 -39.24 2.35
N PHE A 164 19.22 -39.99 1.69
CA PHE A 164 19.58 -40.73 0.45
C PHE A 164 19.94 -39.79 -0.69
N LEU A 165 19.19 -38.66 -0.86
CA LEU A 165 19.51 -37.69 -1.88
C LEU A 165 20.87 -37.00 -1.59
N ALA A 166 21.16 -36.66 -0.33
CA ALA A 166 22.46 -36.11 0.05
C ALA A 166 23.64 -37.08 -0.28
N ASN A 167 23.46 -38.37 -0.02
CA ASN A 167 24.47 -39.38 -0.40
C ASN A 167 24.62 -39.46 -1.94
N ARG A 168 23.54 -39.38 -2.68
CA ARG A 168 23.56 -39.36 -4.16
C ARG A 168 24.26 -38.10 -4.71
N ILE A 169 24.02 -36.93 -4.10
CA ILE A 169 24.69 -35.67 -4.44
C ILE A 169 26.22 -35.82 -4.23
N GLU A 170 26.64 -36.34 -3.10
CA GLU A 170 28.09 -36.58 -2.80
C GLU A 170 28.74 -37.63 -3.72
N SER A 171 27.96 -38.55 -4.30
CA SER A 171 28.44 -39.49 -5.31
C SER A 171 28.60 -38.84 -6.69
N SER A 172 27.97 -37.69 -6.94
CA SER A 172 27.97 -37.02 -8.24
C SER A 172 28.76 -35.72 -8.27
N LEU A 173 28.98 -35.07 -7.11
CA LEU A 173 29.65 -33.79 -6.96
C LEU A 173 30.75 -33.89 -5.91
N THR A 174 31.86 -33.19 -6.15
CA THR A 174 32.95 -33.05 -5.17
C THR A 174 32.56 -32.11 -4.02
N LYS A 175 33.26 -32.21 -2.89
CA LYS A 175 33.07 -31.30 -1.74
C LYS A 175 33.15 -29.81 -2.10
N PRO A 176 34.12 -29.35 -2.91
CA PRO A 176 34.18 -27.99 -3.41
C PRO A 176 32.91 -27.59 -4.22
N GLU A 177 32.44 -28.44 -5.13
CA GLU A 177 31.26 -28.17 -5.93
C GLU A 177 30.01 -28.08 -5.06
N ILE A 178 29.88 -28.94 -4.05
CA ILE A 178 28.76 -28.90 -3.09
C ILE A 178 28.78 -27.57 -2.30
N LEU A 179 29.96 -27.12 -1.83
CA LEU A 179 30.08 -25.82 -1.16
C LEU A 179 29.74 -24.66 -2.08
N GLU A 180 30.19 -24.68 -3.33
CA GLU A 180 29.91 -23.67 -4.32
C GLU A 180 28.40 -23.56 -4.55
N HIS A 181 27.72 -24.68 -4.82
CA HIS A 181 26.29 -24.72 -5.00
C HIS A 181 25.49 -24.28 -3.75
N TYR A 182 25.95 -24.67 -2.57
CA TYR A 182 25.33 -24.30 -1.31
C TYR A 182 25.44 -22.79 -1.06
N LEU A 183 26.66 -22.24 -1.14
CA LEU A 183 26.91 -20.80 -0.92
C LEU A 183 26.20 -19.91 -1.92
N ASN A 184 25.97 -20.38 -3.14
CA ASN A 184 25.24 -19.64 -4.16
C ASN A 184 23.71 -19.70 -4.01
N ARG A 185 23.17 -20.61 -3.19
CA ARG A 185 21.71 -20.83 -3.04
C ARG A 185 21.12 -20.37 -1.73
N ILE A 186 21.88 -20.48 -0.64
CA ILE A 186 21.36 -20.29 0.70
C ILE A 186 20.85 -18.85 0.93
N TYR A 187 19.72 -18.75 1.63
CA TYR A 187 19.14 -17.48 2.03
C TYR A 187 19.80 -16.93 3.29
N PHE A 188 20.28 -15.69 3.24
CA PHE A 188 20.97 -15.00 4.33
C PHE A 188 20.15 -13.88 4.99
N GLY A 189 18.85 -13.78 4.71
CA GLY A 189 17.98 -12.72 5.26
C GLY A 189 17.99 -11.44 4.42
N SER A 190 17.06 -10.54 4.71
CA SER A 190 16.91 -9.23 4.03
C SER A 190 16.80 -9.30 2.49
N GLY A 191 16.31 -10.44 1.95
CA GLY A 191 16.19 -10.65 0.50
C GLY A 191 17.45 -11.15 -0.20
N TYR A 192 18.56 -11.42 0.53
CA TYR A 192 19.81 -11.84 -0.07
C TYR A 192 19.92 -13.37 -0.15
N PHE A 193 19.95 -13.88 -1.37
CA PHE A 193 20.22 -15.29 -1.70
C PHE A 193 21.62 -15.42 -2.29
N GLY A 194 22.40 -16.35 -1.77
CA GLY A 194 23.81 -16.53 -2.11
C GLY A 194 24.74 -15.57 -1.38
N ILE A 195 25.96 -16.04 -1.19
CA ILE A 195 26.97 -15.40 -0.33
C ILE A 195 27.46 -14.07 -0.87
N GLU A 196 27.62 -13.94 -2.19
CA GLU A 196 28.06 -12.69 -2.83
C GLU A 196 27.00 -11.59 -2.67
N SER A 197 25.72 -11.93 -2.84
CA SER A 197 24.63 -11.00 -2.63
C SER A 197 24.52 -10.58 -1.17
N ALA A 198 24.74 -11.49 -0.24
CA ALA A 198 24.77 -11.20 1.19
C ALA A 198 25.94 -10.29 1.57
N SER A 199 27.13 -10.56 1.06
CA SER A 199 28.33 -9.74 1.27
C SER A 199 28.11 -8.30 0.78
N ARG A 200 27.68 -8.13 -0.48
CA ARG A 200 27.38 -6.80 -1.04
C ARG A 200 26.24 -6.12 -0.33
N GLY A 201 25.22 -6.87 0.03
CA GLY A 201 24.05 -6.35 0.69
C GLY A 201 24.27 -5.90 2.13
N TYR A 202 25.10 -6.59 2.89
CA TYR A 202 25.42 -6.24 4.27
C TYR A 202 26.62 -5.33 4.40
N PHE A 203 27.71 -5.60 3.64
CA PHE A 203 29.01 -4.95 3.80
C PHE A 203 29.44 -4.09 2.61
N GLY A 204 28.71 -4.10 1.49
CA GLY A 204 28.98 -3.24 0.34
C GLY A 204 30.16 -3.65 -0.52
N LYS A 205 30.74 -4.83 -0.32
CA LYS A 205 31.92 -5.35 -1.01
C LYS A 205 31.74 -6.80 -1.46
N SER A 206 32.62 -7.25 -2.36
CA SER A 206 32.64 -8.66 -2.79
C SER A 206 32.90 -9.60 -1.62
N VAL A 207 32.39 -10.83 -1.74
CA VAL A 207 32.71 -11.87 -0.76
C VAL A 207 34.20 -12.14 -0.69
N ALA A 208 34.96 -11.94 -1.76
CA ALA A 208 36.42 -12.07 -1.78
C ALA A 208 37.13 -11.15 -0.77
N ASP A 209 36.51 -10.02 -0.43
CA ASP A 209 37.12 -8.98 0.40
C ASP A 209 36.59 -8.95 1.83
N ILE A 210 35.73 -9.90 2.24
CA ILE A 210 35.16 -9.88 3.59
C ILE A 210 36.17 -10.33 4.65
N THR A 211 36.00 -9.75 5.84
CA THR A 211 36.84 -10.11 7.02
C THR A 211 36.28 -11.35 7.74
N ILE A 212 37.04 -11.92 8.65
CA ILE A 212 36.62 -13.03 9.52
C ILE A 212 35.33 -12.66 10.30
N LEU A 213 35.24 -11.43 10.79
CA LEU A 213 34.06 -10.93 11.52
C LEU A 213 32.79 -10.84 10.65
N GLU A 214 32.97 -10.43 9.42
CA GLU A 214 31.88 -10.36 8.45
C GLU A 214 31.45 -11.75 8.00
N ALA A 215 32.42 -12.65 7.76
CA ALA A 215 32.18 -14.06 7.47
C ALA A 215 31.40 -14.73 8.62
N ALA A 216 31.88 -14.58 9.86
CA ALA A 216 31.19 -15.09 11.04
C ALA A 216 29.77 -14.48 11.21
N THR A 217 29.61 -13.21 10.84
CA THR A 217 28.27 -12.55 10.88
C THR A 217 27.34 -13.22 9.89
N ILE A 218 27.71 -13.36 8.62
CA ILE A 218 26.85 -13.96 7.58
C ILE A 218 26.54 -15.42 7.92
N CYS A 219 27.53 -16.23 8.30
CA CYS A 219 27.33 -17.63 8.68
C CYS A 219 26.38 -17.78 9.88
N GLY A 220 26.42 -16.84 10.83
CA GLY A 220 25.52 -16.81 11.97
C GLY A 220 24.03 -16.61 11.62
N LEU A 221 23.73 -16.11 10.42
CA LEU A 221 22.35 -15.87 9.99
C LEU A 221 21.63 -17.14 9.53
N ILE A 222 22.34 -18.16 9.09
CA ILE A 222 21.83 -19.36 8.38
C ILE A 222 20.70 -20.04 9.15
N LYS A 223 20.81 -20.15 10.46
CA LYS A 223 19.83 -20.83 11.32
C LYS A 223 18.44 -20.18 11.29
N ASN A 224 18.35 -18.87 11.18
CA ASN A 224 17.07 -18.11 11.09
C ASN A 224 17.31 -16.75 10.42
N PRO A 225 17.48 -16.73 9.09
CA PRO A 225 18.02 -15.57 8.37
C PRO A 225 17.21 -14.29 8.55
N SER A 226 15.88 -14.37 8.50
CA SER A 226 14.99 -13.20 8.64
C SER A 226 15.06 -12.58 10.03
N ARG A 227 15.13 -13.42 11.09
CA ARG A 227 15.16 -12.96 12.48
C ARG A 227 16.53 -12.47 12.91
N LEU A 228 17.59 -13.14 12.42
CA LEU A 228 18.98 -12.88 12.81
C LEU A 228 19.66 -11.82 11.94
N SER A 229 19.02 -11.39 10.84
CA SER A 229 19.58 -10.33 9.99
C SER A 229 19.95 -9.09 10.80
N PRO A 230 21.18 -8.56 10.66
CA PRO A 230 21.63 -7.38 11.40
C PRO A 230 20.85 -6.11 11.02
N ARG A 231 20.21 -6.10 9.85
CA ARG A 231 19.29 -5.01 9.47
C ARG A 231 17.96 -5.05 10.22
N ASN A 232 17.54 -6.24 10.66
CA ASN A 232 16.29 -6.42 11.41
C ASN A 232 16.53 -6.41 12.93
N ASN A 233 17.59 -7.06 13.39
CA ASN A 233 17.92 -7.18 14.81
C ASN A 233 19.42 -7.30 15.07
N MET A 234 20.10 -6.17 15.23
CA MET A 234 21.52 -6.09 15.46
C MET A 234 21.98 -6.89 16.69
N LYS A 235 21.21 -6.85 17.81
CA LYS A 235 21.56 -7.55 19.05
C LYS A 235 21.53 -9.07 18.89
N LEU A 236 20.56 -9.60 18.16
CA LEU A 236 20.50 -11.04 17.89
C LEU A 236 21.57 -11.47 16.88
N SER A 237 21.84 -10.63 15.89
CA SER A 237 22.92 -10.86 14.93
C SER A 237 24.28 -10.91 15.61
N LEU A 238 24.57 -9.97 16.53
CA LEU A 238 25.80 -9.97 17.31
C LEU A 238 25.98 -11.27 18.13
N LYS A 239 24.89 -11.72 18.79
CA LYS A 239 24.90 -13.01 19.51
C LYS A 239 25.15 -14.19 18.58
N ALA A 240 24.56 -14.18 17.38
CA ALA A 240 24.76 -15.23 16.39
C ALA A 240 26.21 -15.26 15.85
N ARG A 241 26.79 -14.08 15.52
CA ARG A 241 28.20 -13.94 15.15
C ARG A 241 29.13 -14.49 16.24
N ASN A 242 28.90 -14.07 17.48
CA ASN A 242 29.74 -14.50 18.61
C ASN A 242 29.64 -16.03 18.82
N HIS A 243 28.47 -16.62 18.54
CA HIS A 243 28.34 -18.09 18.56
C HIS A 243 29.22 -18.75 17.47
N VAL A 244 29.26 -18.19 16.25
CA VAL A 244 30.15 -18.71 15.18
C VAL A 244 31.61 -18.60 15.58
N LEU A 245 32.05 -17.43 16.08
CA LEU A 245 33.44 -17.22 16.55
C LEU A 245 33.83 -18.21 17.64
N ASN A 246 33.00 -18.47 18.63
CA ASN A 246 33.22 -19.48 19.66
C ASN A 246 33.31 -20.90 19.08
N ARG A 247 32.53 -21.19 18.02
CA ARG A 247 32.64 -22.46 17.31
C ARG A 247 33.97 -22.59 16.56
N MET A 248 34.41 -21.55 15.83
CA MET A 248 35.69 -21.50 15.13
C MET A 248 36.88 -21.71 16.10
N HIS A 249 36.81 -21.07 17.28
CA HIS A 249 37.83 -21.30 18.32
C HIS A 249 37.81 -22.75 18.82
N LYS A 250 36.65 -23.31 19.11
CA LYS A 250 36.52 -24.70 19.56
C LYS A 250 37.08 -25.69 18.55
N GLU A 251 36.92 -25.44 17.25
CA GLU A 251 37.49 -26.25 16.16
C GLU A 251 38.93 -25.84 15.82
N LYS A 252 39.61 -25.02 16.65
CA LYS A 252 41.00 -24.55 16.54
C LYS A 252 41.30 -23.78 15.24
N MET A 253 40.31 -23.10 14.68
CA MET A 253 40.43 -22.28 13.47
C MET A 253 40.87 -20.85 13.78
N ILE A 254 40.65 -20.37 15.00
CA ILE A 254 41.15 -19.10 15.54
C ILE A 254 41.71 -19.32 16.94
N THR A 255 42.65 -18.48 17.36
CA THR A 255 43.25 -18.47 18.70
C THR A 255 42.37 -17.83 19.75
N GLU A 256 42.67 -18.05 21.04
CA GLU A 256 41.97 -17.38 22.17
C GLU A 256 42.15 -15.85 22.13
N SER A 257 43.33 -15.38 21.73
CA SER A 257 43.66 -13.95 21.59
C SER A 257 42.81 -13.30 20.48
N GLU A 258 42.67 -13.96 19.33
CA GLU A 258 41.81 -13.51 18.23
C GLU A 258 40.35 -13.52 18.64
N LEU A 259 39.90 -14.58 19.32
CA LEU A 259 38.53 -14.68 19.80
C LEU A 259 38.18 -13.48 20.72
N SER A 260 39.02 -13.21 21.73
CA SER A 260 38.81 -12.10 22.66
C SER A 260 38.74 -10.78 21.92
N THR A 261 39.64 -10.51 20.98
CA THR A 261 39.65 -9.29 20.16
C THR A 261 38.38 -9.15 19.29
N PHE A 262 37.94 -10.25 18.71
CA PHE A 262 36.78 -10.25 17.81
C PHE A 262 35.44 -10.11 18.53
N LEU A 263 35.31 -10.62 19.76
CA LEU A 263 34.07 -10.53 20.52
C LEU A 263 33.68 -9.08 20.87
N ASP A 264 34.65 -8.20 21.08
CA ASP A 264 34.44 -6.80 21.45
C ASP A 264 34.14 -5.90 20.23
N GLN A 265 34.40 -6.36 19.01
CA GLN A 265 34.21 -5.58 17.82
C GLN A 265 32.71 -5.51 17.40
N PRO A 266 32.21 -4.35 16.98
CA PRO A 266 30.87 -4.20 16.48
C PRO A 266 30.70 -4.75 15.06
N ILE A 267 29.43 -5.08 14.68
CA ILE A 267 29.10 -5.36 13.27
C ILE A 267 28.93 -4.04 12.53
N GLN A 268 29.75 -3.79 11.53
CA GLN A 268 29.68 -2.63 10.65
C GLN A 268 28.90 -2.98 9.38
N LEU A 269 27.80 -2.28 9.11
CA LEU A 269 27.01 -2.48 7.90
C LEU A 269 27.28 -1.36 6.91
N SER A 270 27.38 -1.73 5.62
CA SER A 270 27.40 -0.71 4.58
C SER A 270 26.04 -0.01 4.44
N GLN A 271 26.06 1.22 3.97
CA GLN A 271 24.85 1.88 3.51
C GLN A 271 24.29 1.08 2.32
N ILE A 272 22.95 0.98 2.25
CA ILE A 272 22.29 0.32 1.13
C ILE A 272 22.55 1.14 -0.13
N LYS A 273 23.57 0.77 -0.91
CA LYS A 273 23.65 1.14 -2.32
C LYS A 273 22.71 0.19 -3.08
N GLY A 274 21.38 0.36 -2.86
CA GLY A 274 20.36 -0.46 -3.51
C GLY A 274 20.31 -0.13 -4.99
N GLU A 275 20.25 -1.14 -5.85
CA GLU A 275 19.60 -1.03 -7.15
C GLU A 275 18.26 -0.32 -6.95
N GLN A 276 17.89 0.56 -7.86
CA GLN A 276 16.72 1.42 -7.70
C GLN A 276 15.44 0.59 -7.83
N ASN A 277 15.06 -0.14 -6.75
CA ASN A 277 13.72 -0.67 -6.68
C ASN A 277 12.73 0.51 -6.65
N SER A 278 11.73 0.45 -7.52
CA SER A 278 10.66 1.43 -7.57
C SER A 278 9.38 0.87 -6.96
N TYR A 279 8.40 1.73 -6.69
CA TYR A 279 7.07 1.31 -6.25
C TYR A 279 6.40 0.37 -7.27
N VAL A 280 6.66 0.57 -8.57
CA VAL A 280 6.21 -0.31 -9.65
C VAL A 280 6.84 -1.70 -9.52
N GLN A 281 8.17 -1.77 -9.40
CA GLN A 281 8.87 -3.06 -9.29
C GLN A 281 8.43 -3.85 -8.06
N GLU A 282 8.25 -3.17 -6.92
CA GLU A 282 7.79 -3.84 -5.70
C GLU A 282 6.34 -4.33 -5.82
N MET A 283 5.45 -3.55 -6.44
CA MET A 283 4.08 -4.00 -6.69
C MET A 283 4.05 -5.19 -7.65
N VAL A 284 4.84 -5.14 -8.73
CA VAL A 284 4.97 -6.26 -9.68
C VAL A 284 5.49 -7.50 -8.97
N ARG A 285 6.54 -7.37 -8.13
CA ARG A 285 7.08 -8.48 -7.34
C ARG A 285 6.01 -9.14 -6.45
N LEU A 286 5.24 -8.34 -5.73
CA LEU A 286 4.17 -8.84 -4.87
C LEU A 286 3.07 -9.54 -5.66
N GLN A 287 2.62 -8.97 -6.78
CA GLN A 287 1.60 -9.58 -7.63
C GLN A 287 2.10 -10.85 -8.33
N VAL A 288 3.37 -10.93 -8.76
CA VAL A 288 3.94 -12.18 -9.29
C VAL A 288 3.84 -13.29 -8.25
N ILE A 289 4.24 -13.02 -7.01
CA ILE A 289 4.15 -13.99 -5.91
C ILE A 289 2.70 -14.41 -5.65
N GLU A 290 1.77 -13.47 -5.68
CA GLU A 290 0.33 -13.74 -5.50
C GLU A 290 -0.24 -14.64 -6.61
N GLN A 291 0.14 -14.40 -7.88
CA GLN A 291 -0.43 -15.10 -9.04
C GLN A 291 0.16 -16.50 -9.26
N ILE A 292 1.46 -16.68 -9.07
CA ILE A 292 2.15 -17.95 -9.40
C ILE A 292 2.82 -18.63 -8.19
N GLY A 293 2.71 -18.04 -7.00
CA GLY A 293 3.33 -18.54 -5.77
C GLY A 293 4.82 -18.20 -5.67
N LEU A 294 5.34 -18.18 -4.43
CA LEU A 294 6.74 -17.83 -4.14
C LEU A 294 7.73 -18.78 -4.82
N ASP A 295 7.43 -20.08 -4.83
CA ASP A 295 8.34 -21.11 -5.36
C ASP A 295 8.52 -20.97 -6.89
N ASN A 296 7.45 -20.68 -7.63
CA ASN A 296 7.53 -20.48 -9.09
C ASN A 296 8.13 -19.11 -9.43
N ALA A 297 7.79 -18.13 -8.65
CA ALA A 297 8.36 -16.79 -8.78
C ALA A 297 9.87 -16.80 -8.48
N GLY A 298 10.32 -17.62 -7.52
CA GLY A 298 11.71 -17.80 -7.13
C GLY A 298 12.60 -18.46 -8.18
N LYS A 299 12.02 -19.25 -9.10
CA LYS A 299 12.79 -19.89 -10.19
C LYS A 299 13.41 -18.88 -11.18
N GLY A 300 12.93 -17.64 -11.20
CA GLY A 300 13.47 -16.58 -12.03
C GLY A 300 13.29 -16.75 -13.54
N GLY A 301 13.97 -15.91 -14.32
CA GLY A 301 13.94 -15.98 -15.78
C GLY A 301 12.59 -15.64 -16.43
N LEU A 302 11.64 -15.13 -15.66
CA LEU A 302 10.32 -14.76 -16.14
C LEU A 302 10.37 -13.50 -17.00
N LYS A 303 9.54 -13.45 -18.04
CA LYS A 303 9.22 -12.21 -18.76
C LYS A 303 7.86 -11.74 -18.26
N ILE A 304 7.83 -10.61 -17.57
CA ILE A 304 6.65 -10.07 -16.90
C ILE A 304 6.23 -8.82 -17.64
N TYR A 305 5.13 -8.91 -18.36
CA TYR A 305 4.54 -7.79 -19.08
C TYR A 305 3.57 -7.06 -18.16
N THR A 306 3.68 -5.73 -18.13
CA THR A 306 2.84 -4.89 -17.28
C THR A 306 1.89 -4.04 -18.13
N THR A 307 0.97 -3.36 -17.44
CA THR A 307 0.06 -2.37 -18.01
C THR A 307 0.65 -0.96 -17.98
N ILE A 308 1.87 -0.79 -17.45
CA ILE A 308 2.55 0.50 -17.31
C ILE A 308 2.86 1.11 -18.67
N ASP A 309 2.51 2.37 -18.83
CA ASP A 309 3.02 3.24 -19.88
C ASP A 309 4.24 3.99 -19.36
N ASN A 310 5.41 3.65 -19.85
CA ASN A 310 6.69 4.13 -19.29
C ASN A 310 6.85 5.64 -19.40
N GLU A 311 6.34 6.27 -20.48
CA GLU A 311 6.43 7.72 -20.67
C GLU A 311 5.53 8.45 -19.66
N THR A 312 4.28 8.01 -19.48
CA THR A 312 3.36 8.56 -18.47
C THR A 312 3.91 8.34 -17.06
N GLN A 313 4.48 7.16 -16.77
CA GLN A 313 5.12 6.85 -15.50
C GLN A 313 6.26 7.83 -15.17
N ARG A 314 7.15 8.07 -16.15
CA ARG A 314 8.29 8.98 -16.00
C ARG A 314 7.82 10.42 -15.74
N VAL A 315 6.85 10.91 -16.53
CA VAL A 315 6.32 12.27 -16.39
C VAL A 315 5.59 12.43 -15.05
N ALA A 316 4.80 11.43 -14.62
CA ALA A 316 4.12 11.46 -13.31
C ALA A 316 5.12 11.62 -12.15
N ILE A 317 6.24 10.89 -12.19
CA ILE A 317 7.31 11.01 -11.19
C ILE A 317 7.91 12.43 -11.22
N GLN A 318 8.38 12.89 -12.39
CA GLN A 318 9.06 14.18 -12.53
C GLN A 318 8.16 15.35 -12.15
N SER A 319 6.90 15.32 -12.59
CA SER A 319 5.92 16.36 -12.28
C SER A 319 5.59 16.39 -10.79
N LEU A 320 5.41 15.22 -10.15
CA LEU A 320 5.20 15.16 -8.71
C LEU A 320 6.36 15.78 -7.93
N TYR A 321 7.61 15.43 -8.27
CA TYR A 321 8.80 15.99 -7.62
C TYR A 321 8.86 17.51 -7.76
N ARG A 322 8.71 18.01 -8.99
CA ARG A 322 8.76 19.45 -9.30
C ARG A 322 7.70 20.25 -8.54
N ASN A 323 6.46 19.77 -8.55
CA ASN A 323 5.36 20.51 -7.94
C ASN A 323 5.39 20.46 -6.41
N LEU A 324 5.80 19.34 -5.81
CA LEU A 324 5.99 19.29 -4.35
C LEU A 324 7.16 20.17 -3.91
N ALA A 325 8.27 20.21 -4.66
CA ALA A 325 9.38 21.13 -4.37
C ALA A 325 8.93 22.60 -4.46
N LYS A 326 8.09 22.95 -5.46
CA LYS A 326 7.48 24.28 -5.56
C LYS A 326 6.58 24.58 -4.36
N THR A 327 5.80 23.62 -3.90
CA THR A 327 4.96 23.77 -2.70
C THR A 327 5.81 24.01 -1.45
N GLU A 328 6.93 23.28 -1.30
CA GLU A 328 7.88 23.45 -0.19
C GLU A 328 8.64 24.77 -0.22
N SER A 329 8.76 25.43 -1.38
CA SER A 329 9.39 26.75 -1.51
C SER A 329 8.46 27.92 -1.16
N HIS A 330 7.17 27.64 -0.87
CA HIS A 330 6.22 28.68 -0.48
C HIS A 330 6.61 29.32 0.87
N PRO A 331 6.56 30.68 1.03
CA PRO A 331 6.98 31.36 2.27
C PRO A 331 6.26 30.86 3.54
N GLU A 332 5.00 30.45 3.42
CA GLU A 332 4.21 29.93 4.53
C GLU A 332 4.48 28.44 4.85
N PHE A 333 5.31 27.75 4.04
CA PHE A 333 5.68 26.37 4.31
C PHE A 333 6.76 26.32 5.39
N LYS A 334 6.38 26.02 6.62
CA LYS A 334 7.29 26.02 7.80
C LYS A 334 7.76 24.63 8.21
N HIS A 335 7.67 23.64 7.34
CA HIS A 335 8.06 22.26 7.60
C HIS A 335 9.42 21.93 7.01
N GLN A 336 9.99 20.80 7.41
CA GLN A 336 11.18 20.25 6.77
C GLN A 336 10.90 19.96 5.29
N THR A 337 11.75 20.47 4.42
CA THR A 337 11.68 20.21 2.97
C THR A 337 12.38 18.91 2.60
N TYR A 338 12.08 18.38 1.44
CA TYR A 338 12.80 17.22 0.90
C TYR A 338 14.30 17.53 0.71
N ALA A 339 14.65 18.72 0.25
CA ALA A 339 16.04 19.14 0.06
C ALA A 339 16.83 19.18 1.36
N ASN A 340 16.18 19.57 2.47
CA ASN A 340 16.81 19.66 3.80
C ASN A 340 16.69 18.36 4.62
N PHE A 341 16.01 17.34 4.07
CA PHE A 341 16.00 16.03 4.69
C PHE A 341 17.35 15.35 4.44
N GLN A 342 18.19 15.40 5.43
CA GLN A 342 19.41 14.60 5.47
C GLN A 342 19.11 13.36 6.29
N GLU A 343 19.39 12.18 5.75
CA GLU A 343 19.56 11.02 6.61
C GLU A 343 20.67 11.39 7.60
N LYS A 344 20.30 11.55 8.88
CA LYS A 344 21.31 11.77 9.93
C LYS A 344 22.30 10.64 9.77
N GLU A 345 23.56 10.99 9.56
CA GLU A 345 24.66 10.03 9.52
C GLU A 345 24.49 9.07 10.68
N ILE A 346 24.31 7.81 10.32
CA ILE A 346 24.12 6.75 11.29
C ILE A 346 25.42 6.72 12.08
N SER A 347 25.36 7.02 13.38
CA SER A 347 26.51 6.94 14.28
C SER A 347 27.28 5.63 14.01
N PRO A 348 28.61 5.66 13.88
CA PRO A 348 29.43 4.50 13.68
C PRO A 348 29.33 3.45 14.82
N ASP A 349 28.73 3.82 15.95
CA ASP A 349 28.44 2.88 17.04
C ASP A 349 27.25 1.97 16.68
N PRO A 350 27.48 0.68 16.38
CA PRO A 350 26.43 -0.26 15.97
C PRO A 350 25.42 -0.56 17.08
N ILE A 351 25.77 -0.39 18.35
CA ILE A 351 24.88 -0.58 19.50
C ILE A 351 23.93 0.62 19.62
N ALA A 352 24.44 1.82 19.33
CA ALA A 352 23.60 3.02 19.23
C ALA A 352 22.69 2.98 17.99
N LEU A 353 23.15 2.39 16.89
CA LEU A 353 22.39 2.11 15.66
C LEU A 353 21.16 1.22 15.92
N ALA A 354 21.33 0.16 16.70
CA ALA A 354 20.23 -0.76 17.03
C ALA A 354 19.11 -0.09 17.85
N LYS A 355 19.41 1.02 18.52
CA LYS A 355 18.46 1.80 19.33
C LYS A 355 17.85 2.99 18.60
N LYS A 356 18.45 3.48 17.52
CA LYS A 356 17.94 4.60 16.72
C LYS A 356 17.11 4.02 15.55
N LYS A 357 15.79 4.22 15.61
CA LYS A 357 14.92 4.07 14.43
C LYS A 357 15.47 5.01 13.36
N ARG A 358 15.57 4.53 12.09
CA ARG A 358 15.85 5.41 10.95
C ARG A 358 14.89 6.61 11.02
N PRO A 359 15.36 7.84 10.78
CA PRO A 359 14.47 8.97 10.76
C PRO A 359 13.39 8.73 9.71
N THR A 360 12.14 8.75 10.13
CA THR A 360 11.00 8.67 9.20
C THR A 360 10.97 9.95 8.37
N PRO A 361 10.76 9.87 7.04
CA PRO A 361 10.62 11.04 6.20
C PRO A 361 9.55 11.98 6.75
N ASN A 362 9.92 13.19 7.07
CA ASN A 362 9.03 14.20 7.67
C ASN A 362 8.82 15.41 6.74
N TYR A 363 9.15 15.26 5.47
CA TYR A 363 8.91 16.21 4.40
C TYR A 363 7.60 15.89 3.65
N LEU A 364 7.12 16.85 2.86
CA LEU A 364 5.88 16.71 2.09
C LEU A 364 5.96 15.52 1.13
N GLN A 365 4.98 14.64 1.20
CA GLN A 365 4.84 13.44 0.37
C GLN A 365 3.75 13.63 -0.70
N GLY A 366 3.78 12.75 -1.70
CA GLY A 366 2.72 12.68 -2.69
C GLY A 366 2.65 11.31 -3.34
N ALA A 367 1.54 11.05 -4.01
CA ALA A 367 1.30 9.80 -4.73
C ALA A 367 0.49 10.06 -6.00
N VAL A 368 0.70 9.23 -7.01
CA VAL A 368 -0.07 9.25 -8.26
C VAL A 368 -0.48 7.83 -8.60
N ILE A 369 -1.70 7.66 -9.08
CA ILE A 369 -2.15 6.44 -9.74
C ILE A 369 -2.97 6.82 -10.97
N MET A 370 -2.71 6.13 -12.10
CA MET A 370 -3.53 6.22 -13.29
C MET A 370 -3.99 4.83 -13.69
N ILE A 371 -5.28 4.69 -14.01
CA ILE A 371 -5.95 3.43 -14.28
C ILE A 371 -6.61 3.52 -15.65
N GLU A 372 -6.43 2.51 -16.49
CA GLU A 372 -7.20 2.35 -17.71
C GLU A 372 -8.64 1.97 -17.37
N ASN A 373 -9.61 2.77 -17.83
CA ASN A 373 -11.01 2.65 -17.43
C ASN A 373 -11.65 1.31 -17.81
N SER A 374 -11.29 0.79 -18.97
CA SER A 374 -11.91 -0.42 -19.56
C SER A 374 -11.40 -1.73 -18.93
N THR A 375 -10.14 -1.77 -18.51
CA THR A 375 -9.47 -3.00 -18.06
C THR A 375 -9.15 -3.02 -16.57
N GLY A 376 -9.02 -1.85 -15.94
CA GLY A 376 -8.49 -1.70 -14.59
C GLY A 376 -6.96 -1.81 -14.52
N GLY A 377 -6.26 -1.83 -15.65
CA GLY A 377 -4.81 -1.85 -15.73
C GLY A 377 -4.19 -0.56 -15.20
N ILE A 378 -3.15 -0.66 -14.36
CA ILE A 378 -2.42 0.50 -13.85
C ILE A 378 -1.48 1.02 -14.93
N VAL A 379 -1.73 2.24 -15.40
CA VAL A 379 -0.95 2.93 -16.43
C VAL A 379 0.29 3.61 -15.83
N ALA A 380 0.14 4.19 -14.64
CA ALA A 380 1.24 4.80 -13.89
C ALA A 380 1.02 4.68 -12.38
N LEU A 381 2.10 4.52 -11.61
CA LEU A 381 2.07 4.34 -10.15
C LEU A 381 3.26 5.02 -9.49
N VAL A 382 3.00 6.02 -8.64
CA VAL A 382 3.99 6.70 -7.81
C VAL A 382 3.53 6.64 -6.36
N GLY A 383 4.21 5.88 -5.52
CA GLY A 383 3.82 5.66 -4.12
C GLY A 383 4.46 6.63 -3.11
N GLY A 384 5.30 7.57 -3.57
CA GLY A 384 5.98 8.55 -2.72
C GLY A 384 7.13 9.23 -3.45
N ARG A 385 7.78 10.21 -2.81
CA ARG A 385 8.89 10.97 -3.43
C ARG A 385 10.19 10.17 -3.54
N ASN A 386 10.48 9.28 -2.62
CA ASN A 386 11.72 8.51 -2.63
C ASN A 386 11.52 7.13 -2.03
N PHE A 387 11.65 6.09 -2.86
CA PHE A 387 11.51 4.70 -2.45
C PHE A 387 12.58 4.26 -1.43
N LYS A 388 13.81 4.83 -1.51
CA LYS A 388 14.89 4.54 -0.56
C LYS A 388 14.60 5.07 0.83
N HIS A 389 13.96 6.26 0.92
CA HIS A 389 13.57 6.86 2.21
C HIS A 389 12.34 6.16 2.80
N SER A 390 11.38 5.74 1.97
CA SER A 390 10.16 5.09 2.41
C SER A 390 9.62 4.15 1.34
N GLN A 391 9.54 2.87 1.67
CA GLN A 391 8.91 1.84 0.81
C GLN A 391 7.38 1.81 0.94
N PHE A 392 6.81 2.60 1.84
CA PHE A 392 5.38 2.72 2.04
C PHE A 392 4.73 3.32 0.79
N ASN A 393 3.93 2.50 0.09
CA ASN A 393 3.23 2.91 -1.13
C ASN A 393 1.95 3.67 -0.79
N ARG A 394 2.00 4.99 -0.80
CA ARG A 394 0.89 5.85 -0.40
C ARG A 394 -0.29 5.80 -1.36
N ALA A 395 -0.05 5.45 -2.62
CA ALA A 395 -1.14 5.27 -3.57
C ALA A 395 -2.05 4.09 -3.21
N LEU A 396 -1.50 3.03 -2.61
CA LEU A 396 -2.21 1.79 -2.30
C LEU A 396 -2.54 1.63 -0.81
N GLN A 397 -1.63 2.05 0.07
CA GLN A 397 -1.66 1.70 1.50
C GLN A 397 -2.09 2.86 2.40
N SER A 398 -1.89 4.12 1.98
CA SER A 398 -2.25 5.28 2.79
C SER A 398 -3.75 5.54 2.71
N LYS A 399 -4.40 5.59 3.88
CA LYS A 399 -5.82 5.97 4.01
C LYS A 399 -5.91 7.37 4.55
N ARG A 400 -6.51 8.28 3.77
CA ARG A 400 -6.58 9.71 4.05
C ARG A 400 -7.96 10.27 3.72
N PRO A 401 -8.44 11.30 4.43
CA PRO A 401 -9.65 12.01 4.06
C PRO A 401 -9.55 12.58 2.64
N THR A 402 -10.51 12.25 1.78
CA THR A 402 -10.53 12.73 0.39
C THR A 402 -11.01 14.16 0.25
N GLY A 403 -11.62 14.70 1.32
CA GLY A 403 -12.24 16.01 1.29
C GLY A 403 -13.26 16.14 0.17
N THR A 404 -13.29 17.27 -0.47
CA THR A 404 -14.32 17.59 -1.48
C THR A 404 -14.24 16.74 -2.76
N ALA A 405 -13.21 15.90 -2.95
CA ALA A 405 -13.18 14.93 -4.05
C ALA A 405 -14.24 13.82 -3.89
N PHE A 406 -14.81 13.65 -2.71
CA PHE A 406 -15.90 12.69 -2.45
C PHE A 406 -17.27 13.14 -3.00
N LYS A 407 -17.48 14.44 -3.17
CA LYS A 407 -18.80 15.02 -3.52
C LYS A 407 -19.46 14.42 -4.77
N PRO A 408 -18.76 14.07 -5.85
CA PRO A 408 -19.38 13.45 -7.03
C PRO A 408 -20.24 12.24 -6.70
N PHE A 409 -19.88 11.45 -5.70
CA PHE A 409 -20.64 10.27 -5.26
C PHE A 409 -21.94 10.66 -4.53
N VAL A 410 -21.94 11.77 -3.80
CA VAL A 410 -23.15 12.32 -3.17
C VAL A 410 -24.16 12.71 -4.24
N TYR A 411 -23.69 13.41 -5.29
CA TYR A 411 -24.55 13.80 -6.41
C TYR A 411 -24.93 12.61 -7.30
N ALA A 412 -24.06 11.61 -7.46
CA ALA A 412 -24.42 10.37 -8.14
C ALA A 412 -25.56 9.65 -7.43
N ALA A 413 -25.48 9.52 -6.11
CA ALA A 413 -26.57 8.94 -5.32
C ALA A 413 -27.86 9.77 -5.41
N ALA A 414 -27.76 11.11 -5.41
CA ALA A 414 -28.93 11.99 -5.58
C ALA A 414 -29.56 11.84 -6.97
N PHE A 415 -28.74 11.81 -8.02
CA PHE A 415 -29.25 11.66 -9.40
C PHE A 415 -29.84 10.27 -9.66
N SER A 416 -29.42 9.25 -8.92
CA SER A 416 -30.07 7.93 -8.91
C SER A 416 -31.45 7.96 -8.22
N GLU A 417 -31.75 8.98 -7.40
CA GLU A 417 -33.00 9.19 -6.68
C GLU A 417 -33.86 10.28 -7.33
N ASN A 418 -33.81 10.40 -8.66
CA ASN A 418 -34.58 11.35 -9.47
C ASN A 418 -34.22 12.84 -9.32
N TYR A 419 -33.17 13.21 -8.60
CA TYR A 419 -32.60 14.54 -8.71
C TYR A 419 -31.87 14.68 -10.05
N PHE A 420 -31.62 15.90 -10.49
CA PHE A 420 -30.90 16.21 -11.70
C PHE A 420 -30.03 17.47 -11.53
N PRO A 421 -29.12 17.79 -12.43
CA PRO A 421 -28.24 18.95 -12.29
C PRO A 421 -28.96 20.29 -12.09
N GLY A 422 -30.17 20.46 -12.60
CA GLY A 422 -30.98 21.64 -12.41
C GLY A 422 -31.78 21.70 -11.09
N SER A 423 -31.75 20.63 -10.27
CA SER A 423 -32.44 20.61 -8.97
C SER A 423 -31.91 21.70 -8.05
N MET A 424 -32.82 22.48 -7.44
CA MET A 424 -32.45 23.60 -6.57
C MET A 424 -32.14 23.15 -5.14
N ILE A 425 -31.07 23.65 -4.61
CA ILE A 425 -30.55 23.31 -3.28
C ILE A 425 -30.22 24.62 -2.55
N LYS A 426 -30.50 24.68 -1.26
CA LYS A 426 -30.18 25.86 -0.44
C LYS A 426 -28.69 25.86 -0.10
N ASP A 427 -27.97 26.90 -0.51
CA ASP A 427 -26.63 27.24 -0.11
C ASP A 427 -26.67 28.35 0.96
N SER A 428 -26.73 27.96 2.23
CA SER A 428 -26.83 28.85 3.39
C SER A 428 -26.06 28.24 4.55
N PRO A 429 -25.72 29.00 5.59
CA PRO A 429 -25.00 28.50 6.76
C PRO A 429 -25.59 27.20 7.32
N ILE A 430 -24.73 26.28 7.75
CA ILE A 430 -25.04 25.08 8.54
C ILE A 430 -24.07 25.09 9.72
N ASP A 431 -24.61 24.79 10.92
CA ASP A 431 -23.76 24.57 12.09
C ASP A 431 -22.84 23.36 11.85
N ASN A 432 -21.52 23.58 11.94
CA ASN A 432 -20.52 22.52 11.72
C ASN A 432 -20.61 21.42 12.78
N ARG A 433 -21.17 21.68 13.95
CA ARG A 433 -21.44 20.68 14.99
C ARG A 433 -22.43 19.64 14.52
N SER A 434 -23.42 20.04 13.73
CA SER A 434 -24.44 19.12 13.18
C SER A 434 -23.87 18.10 12.20
N VAL A 435 -22.69 18.33 11.65
CA VAL A 435 -21.96 17.43 10.75
C VAL A 435 -20.71 16.83 11.39
N ALA A 436 -20.45 17.10 12.67
CA ALA A 436 -19.27 16.63 13.43
C ALA A 436 -17.93 17.00 12.76
N ILE A 437 -17.80 18.21 12.21
CA ILE A 437 -16.57 18.78 11.68
C ILE A 437 -16.03 19.77 12.72
N GLY A 438 -14.76 19.61 13.11
CA GLY A 438 -14.13 20.50 14.08
C GLY A 438 -14.02 21.93 13.58
N GLY A 439 -14.20 22.89 14.48
CA GLY A 439 -14.06 24.33 14.24
C GLY A 439 -14.69 25.12 15.37
N SER A 440 -14.08 26.25 15.71
CA SER A 440 -14.54 27.13 16.81
C SER A 440 -15.70 28.02 16.41
N THR A 441 -15.95 28.21 15.10
CA THR A 441 -16.91 29.18 14.58
C THR A 441 -18.35 28.69 14.57
N GLY A 442 -18.60 27.38 14.67
CA GLY A 442 -19.94 26.80 14.65
C GLY A 442 -20.65 26.88 13.30
N ILE A 443 -20.02 27.39 12.25
CA ILE A 443 -20.60 27.55 10.91
C ILE A 443 -19.79 26.77 9.89
N LEU A 444 -20.47 25.94 9.08
CA LEU A 444 -19.86 25.21 7.98
C LEU A 444 -19.66 26.16 6.79
N GLY A 445 -18.41 26.61 6.63
CA GLY A 445 -17.98 27.39 5.47
C GLY A 445 -17.31 26.56 4.40
N GLU A 446 -16.78 27.22 3.39
CA GLU A 446 -15.84 26.61 2.47
C GLU A 446 -14.49 26.42 3.17
N TRP A 447 -13.75 25.35 2.79
CA TRP A 447 -12.45 25.08 3.39
C TRP A 447 -11.49 26.27 3.20
N GLY A 448 -10.92 26.76 4.28
CA GLY A 448 -9.93 27.81 4.26
C GLY A 448 -10.46 29.23 4.29
N SER A 449 -11.75 29.43 4.29
CA SER A 449 -12.36 30.76 4.44
C SER A 449 -12.71 31.07 5.88
N GLU A 450 -12.07 30.42 6.84
CA GLU A 450 -12.29 30.66 8.28
C GLU A 450 -11.96 32.08 8.73
N SER A 451 -11.28 32.87 7.91
CA SER A 451 -10.88 34.25 8.21
C SER A 451 -11.62 35.32 7.40
N GLU A 452 -12.30 34.97 6.31
CA GLU A 452 -12.91 35.95 5.41
C GLU A 452 -14.28 35.45 4.90
N THR A 453 -15.20 36.36 4.77
CA THR A 453 -16.59 36.20 4.40
C THR A 453 -16.90 35.00 3.50
N VAL A 454 -17.50 33.95 4.10
CA VAL A 454 -18.08 32.83 3.36
C VAL A 454 -19.22 33.36 2.52
N THR A 455 -19.11 33.30 1.22
CA THR A 455 -20.19 33.76 0.32
C THR A 455 -21.17 32.63 0.08
N TYR A 456 -22.35 32.73 0.68
CA TYR A 456 -23.51 31.91 0.36
C TYR A 456 -24.31 32.53 -0.78
N LYS A 457 -24.79 31.72 -1.70
CA LYS A 457 -25.53 32.16 -2.86
C LYS A 457 -27.07 32.02 -2.74
N GLY A 458 -27.56 31.61 -1.57
CA GLY A 458 -28.98 31.36 -1.35
C GLY A 458 -29.44 30.04 -1.97
N THR A 459 -30.29 30.07 -2.97
CA THR A 459 -30.73 28.84 -3.67
C THR A 459 -30.00 28.70 -4.99
N ILE A 460 -29.31 27.60 -5.18
CA ILE A 460 -28.47 27.29 -6.36
C ILE A 460 -28.84 25.93 -6.94
N THR A 461 -28.44 25.68 -8.18
CA THR A 461 -28.61 24.36 -8.80
C THR A 461 -27.65 23.32 -8.26
N ALA A 462 -27.98 22.03 -8.34
CA ALA A 462 -27.09 20.92 -8.00
C ALA A 462 -25.84 20.97 -8.85
N ARG A 463 -25.94 21.41 -10.12
CA ARG A 463 -24.77 21.65 -11.00
C ARG A 463 -23.82 22.68 -10.40
N GLU A 464 -24.30 23.86 -10.06
CA GLU A 464 -23.50 24.92 -9.45
C GLU A 464 -22.87 24.44 -8.13
N ALA A 465 -23.65 23.77 -7.29
CA ALA A 465 -23.19 23.27 -6.02
C ALA A 465 -22.03 22.27 -6.16
N LEU A 466 -22.04 21.38 -7.16
CA LEU A 466 -20.95 20.45 -7.44
C LEU A 466 -19.76 21.14 -8.13
N VAL A 467 -20.01 22.00 -9.10
CA VAL A 467 -19.01 22.74 -9.90
C VAL A 467 -18.20 23.68 -9.00
N GLU A 468 -18.85 24.44 -8.14
CA GLU A 468 -18.21 25.34 -7.17
C GLU A 468 -17.84 24.65 -5.85
N SER A 469 -18.17 23.37 -5.73
CA SER A 469 -17.81 22.56 -4.56
C SER A 469 -18.41 23.06 -3.25
N LYS A 470 -19.68 23.51 -3.25
CA LYS A 470 -20.37 24.04 -2.08
C LYS A 470 -20.60 22.98 -1.00
N ASN A 471 -20.13 23.24 0.23
CA ASN A 471 -20.20 22.27 1.33
C ASN A 471 -21.63 22.17 1.87
N SER A 472 -22.26 23.32 2.15
CA SER A 472 -23.59 23.37 2.75
C SER A 472 -24.66 22.72 1.87
N ALA A 473 -24.61 22.96 0.56
CA ALA A 473 -25.52 22.34 -0.41
C ALA A 473 -25.29 20.82 -0.51
N THR A 474 -24.03 20.37 -0.51
CA THR A 474 -23.70 18.94 -0.56
C THR A 474 -24.21 18.19 0.67
N VAL A 475 -24.06 18.77 1.87
CA VAL A 475 -24.56 18.14 3.10
C VAL A 475 -26.09 18.04 3.06
N ARG A 476 -26.78 19.10 2.63
CA ARG A 476 -28.26 19.10 2.57
C ARG A 476 -28.81 18.04 1.63
N ILE A 477 -28.30 17.97 0.41
CA ILE A 477 -28.73 16.93 -0.54
C ILE A 477 -28.40 15.55 -0.05
N GLY A 478 -27.18 15.34 0.48
CA GLY A 478 -26.75 14.04 1.01
C GLY A 478 -27.59 13.58 2.21
N LYS A 479 -27.99 14.49 3.09
CA LYS A 479 -28.91 14.19 4.20
C LYS A 479 -30.32 13.87 3.68
N LYS A 480 -30.80 14.59 2.69
CA LYS A 480 -32.14 14.38 2.11
C LYS A 480 -32.30 13.01 1.48
N ILE A 481 -31.31 12.56 0.69
CA ILE A 481 -31.34 11.22 0.07
C ILE A 481 -31.01 10.10 1.04
N GLY A 482 -30.34 10.39 2.15
CA GLY A 482 -29.85 9.45 3.12
C GLY A 482 -28.39 9.08 2.90
N ARG A 483 -27.53 9.29 3.92
CA ARG A 483 -26.10 8.97 3.89
C ARG A 483 -25.81 7.52 3.52
N SER A 484 -26.62 6.58 4.00
CA SER A 484 -26.45 5.15 3.73
C SER A 484 -26.45 4.81 2.23
N LYS A 485 -27.28 5.49 1.43
CA LYS A 485 -27.31 5.31 -0.04
C LYS A 485 -26.01 5.78 -0.70
N VAL A 486 -25.42 6.87 -0.19
CA VAL A 486 -24.11 7.34 -0.66
C VAL A 486 -23.02 6.36 -0.32
N VAL A 487 -23.01 5.84 0.90
CA VAL A 487 -22.03 4.84 1.37
C VAL A 487 -22.15 3.54 0.58
N ASP A 488 -23.37 3.03 0.38
CA ASP A 488 -23.63 1.83 -0.42
C ASP A 488 -23.10 1.98 -1.86
N LEU A 489 -23.42 3.12 -2.52
CA LEU A 489 -22.94 3.39 -3.87
C LEU A 489 -21.42 3.38 -3.93
N VAL A 490 -20.74 4.04 -3.01
CA VAL A 490 -19.28 4.13 -2.99
C VAL A 490 -18.64 2.76 -2.71
N GLN A 491 -19.22 1.94 -1.84
CA GLN A 491 -18.77 0.59 -1.57
C GLN A 491 -18.93 -0.33 -2.79
N ARG A 492 -20.08 -0.26 -3.48
CA ARG A 492 -20.29 -0.98 -4.77
C ARG A 492 -19.34 -0.48 -5.85
N ALA A 493 -18.97 0.80 -5.86
CA ALA A 493 -17.94 1.33 -6.75
C ALA A 493 -16.52 0.86 -6.42
N GLY A 494 -16.33 0.11 -5.32
CA GLY A 494 -15.07 -0.57 -4.98
C GLY A 494 -14.26 0.04 -3.85
N VAL A 495 -14.80 0.99 -3.10
CA VAL A 495 -14.16 1.49 -1.87
C VAL A 495 -14.43 0.51 -0.74
N LYS A 496 -13.37 -0.17 -0.28
CA LYS A 496 -13.42 -1.16 0.81
C LYS A 496 -13.14 -0.55 2.19
N SER A 497 -12.63 0.68 2.22
CA SER A 497 -12.36 1.39 3.47
C SER A 497 -13.66 1.64 4.24
N ALA A 498 -13.60 1.48 5.56
CA ALA A 498 -14.74 1.77 6.42
C ALA A 498 -15.13 3.25 6.33
N MET A 499 -16.41 3.51 6.25
CA MET A 499 -16.99 4.87 6.23
C MET A 499 -17.54 5.22 7.60
N ASP A 500 -17.29 6.46 8.06
CA ASP A 500 -17.84 6.96 9.31
C ASP A 500 -19.38 7.06 9.25
N GLU A 501 -20.02 6.85 10.37
CA GLU A 501 -21.48 6.95 10.51
C GLU A 501 -22.01 8.38 10.66
N TYR A 502 -21.17 9.38 10.50
CA TYR A 502 -21.53 10.80 10.63
C TYR A 502 -21.68 11.49 9.28
N ASP A 503 -22.46 12.56 9.23
CA ASP A 503 -22.71 13.34 8.01
C ASP A 503 -21.44 14.00 7.44
N LYS A 504 -20.38 14.15 8.21
CA LYS A 504 -19.06 14.58 7.70
C LYS A 504 -18.53 13.69 6.56
N THR A 505 -18.98 12.42 6.49
CA THR A 505 -18.65 11.50 5.41
C THR A 505 -19.09 12.04 4.05
N LEU A 506 -20.20 12.79 3.98
CA LEU A 506 -20.67 13.46 2.76
C LEU A 506 -19.68 14.50 2.21
N LEU A 507 -18.74 14.94 3.04
CA LEU A 507 -17.65 15.86 2.67
C LEU A 507 -16.28 15.16 2.59
N GLY A 508 -16.27 13.83 2.57
CA GLY A 508 -15.06 13.02 2.38
C GLY A 508 -14.12 13.00 3.58
N SER A 509 -14.68 13.05 4.80
CA SER A 509 -13.86 12.92 6.03
C SER A 509 -13.40 11.50 6.31
N SER A 510 -14.13 10.49 5.81
CA SER A 510 -13.77 9.08 5.99
C SER A 510 -12.50 8.73 5.22
N PRO A 511 -11.47 8.17 5.88
CA PRO A 511 -10.19 7.90 5.23
C PRO A 511 -10.30 6.78 4.20
N THR A 512 -9.85 7.05 2.97
CA THR A 512 -9.78 6.09 1.86
C THR A 512 -8.41 6.15 1.20
N SER A 513 -8.05 5.11 0.45
CA SER A 513 -6.81 5.12 -0.30
C SER A 513 -6.99 5.73 -1.70
N LEU A 514 -5.88 6.20 -2.29
CA LEU A 514 -5.91 6.84 -3.61
C LEU A 514 -6.42 5.87 -4.69
N HIS A 515 -5.98 4.62 -4.65
CA HIS A 515 -6.43 3.62 -5.63
C HIS A 515 -7.92 3.28 -5.52
N GLU A 516 -8.48 3.25 -4.29
CA GLU A 516 -9.92 2.99 -4.09
C GLU A 516 -10.76 4.10 -4.70
N ILE A 517 -10.40 5.36 -4.45
CA ILE A 517 -11.13 6.51 -5.01
C ILE A 517 -10.97 6.58 -6.53
N CYS A 518 -9.77 6.35 -7.07
CA CYS A 518 -9.58 6.33 -8.52
C CYS A 518 -10.40 5.21 -9.18
N ARG A 519 -10.43 4.01 -8.58
CA ARG A 519 -11.30 2.93 -9.05
C ARG A 519 -12.77 3.34 -9.02
N ALA A 520 -13.24 3.92 -7.93
CA ALA A 520 -14.62 4.37 -7.82
C ALA A 520 -14.99 5.45 -8.86
N PHE A 521 -14.05 6.33 -9.19
CA PHE A 521 -14.27 7.35 -10.24
C PHE A 521 -14.44 6.75 -11.64
N THR A 522 -13.94 5.53 -11.90
CA THR A 522 -14.11 4.88 -13.23
C THR A 522 -15.58 4.67 -13.63
N ILE A 523 -16.53 4.70 -12.67
CA ILE A 523 -17.95 4.57 -12.97
C ILE A 523 -18.45 5.70 -13.89
N PHE A 524 -17.89 6.90 -13.78
CA PHE A 524 -18.34 8.04 -14.55
C PHE A 524 -17.99 7.95 -16.04
N PRO A 525 -16.73 7.66 -16.44
CA PRO A 525 -16.40 7.47 -17.85
C PRO A 525 -16.90 6.13 -18.44
N ASN A 526 -17.17 5.12 -17.61
CA ASN A 526 -17.61 3.79 -18.05
C ASN A 526 -19.14 3.61 -18.06
N GLY A 527 -19.91 4.71 -18.12
CA GLY A 527 -21.38 4.59 -18.20
C GLY A 527 -22.01 3.89 -16.99
N GLY A 528 -21.48 4.15 -15.79
CA GLY A 528 -21.99 3.62 -14.52
C GLY A 528 -21.38 2.30 -14.07
N GLN A 529 -20.39 1.79 -14.80
CA GLN A 529 -19.73 0.52 -14.48
C GLN A 529 -18.34 0.75 -13.89
N THR A 530 -17.92 -0.05 -12.91
CA THR A 530 -16.57 -0.02 -12.35
C THR A 530 -15.72 -1.15 -12.90
N ALA A 531 -14.40 -0.92 -13.02
CA ALA A 531 -13.47 -2.00 -13.30
C ALA A 531 -13.42 -2.99 -12.12
N ASN A 532 -13.64 -4.28 -12.38
CA ASN A 532 -13.75 -5.29 -11.32
C ASN A 532 -12.44 -5.51 -10.57
N HIS A 533 -11.30 -5.36 -11.23
CA HIS A 533 -9.99 -5.61 -10.63
C HIS A 533 -8.95 -4.64 -11.14
N ILE A 534 -8.19 -4.06 -10.21
CA ILE A 534 -7.03 -3.23 -10.55
C ILE A 534 -5.78 -4.11 -10.54
N HIS A 535 -5.04 -4.11 -11.63
CA HIS A 535 -3.86 -4.95 -11.81
C HIS A 535 -2.73 -4.19 -12.52
N ILE A 536 -1.50 -4.64 -12.30
CA ILE A 536 -0.32 -4.09 -12.96
C ILE A 536 0.31 -5.09 -13.93
N ILE A 537 0.04 -6.41 -13.77
CA ILE A 537 0.57 -7.47 -14.61
C ILE A 537 -0.47 -7.83 -15.67
N SER A 538 -0.10 -7.73 -16.95
CA SER A 538 -0.92 -8.19 -18.05
C SER A 538 -0.67 -9.68 -18.39
N SER A 539 0.61 -10.12 -18.34
CA SER A 539 0.95 -11.54 -18.54
C SER A 539 2.32 -11.89 -17.95
N ILE A 540 2.50 -13.17 -17.64
CA ILE A 540 3.78 -13.75 -17.21
C ILE A 540 4.11 -14.90 -18.15
N ILE A 541 5.32 -14.88 -18.71
CA ILE A 541 5.84 -15.90 -19.61
C ILE A 541 7.01 -16.61 -18.91
N SER A 542 7.02 -17.93 -18.92
CA SER A 542 8.08 -18.77 -18.37
C SER A 542 9.38 -18.65 -19.18
N PRO A 543 10.53 -19.08 -18.65
CA PRO A 543 11.78 -19.14 -19.41
C PRO A 543 11.69 -20.02 -20.67
N LYS A 544 10.75 -20.97 -20.70
CA LYS A 544 10.47 -21.84 -21.86
C LYS A 544 9.56 -21.20 -22.91
N GLY A 545 9.05 -19.97 -22.68
CA GLY A 545 8.14 -19.28 -23.59
C GLY A 545 6.65 -19.58 -23.36
N GLU A 546 6.30 -20.34 -22.32
CA GLU A 546 4.92 -20.67 -21.98
C GLU A 546 4.26 -19.51 -21.24
N LYS A 547 3.03 -19.17 -21.58
CA LYS A 547 2.22 -18.19 -20.84
C LYS A 547 1.66 -18.85 -19.58
N ILE A 548 2.25 -18.54 -18.43
CA ILE A 548 1.85 -19.10 -17.11
C ILE A 548 0.80 -18.25 -16.40
N PHE A 549 0.64 -17.00 -16.82
CA PHE A 549 -0.41 -16.12 -16.34
C PHE A 549 -0.81 -15.11 -17.43
N ILE A 550 -2.12 -14.88 -17.55
CA ILE A 550 -2.71 -13.81 -18.36
C ILE A 550 -3.77 -13.17 -17.49
N SER A 551 -3.69 -11.83 -17.34
CA SER A 551 -4.75 -11.10 -16.64
C SER A 551 -6.08 -11.29 -17.34
N LYS A 552 -7.07 -11.82 -16.62
CA LYS A 552 -8.42 -11.96 -17.14
C LYS A 552 -9.12 -10.61 -17.02
N ASN A 553 -9.66 -10.11 -18.11
CA ASN A 553 -10.62 -9.02 -18.03
C ASN A 553 -11.91 -9.60 -17.43
N ASN A 554 -12.08 -9.48 -16.11
CA ASN A 554 -13.21 -10.06 -15.38
C ASN A 554 -14.51 -9.27 -15.57
N GLY A 555 -14.58 -8.43 -16.62
CA GLY A 555 -15.73 -7.59 -16.92
C GLY A 555 -15.80 -6.33 -16.05
N GLN A 556 -16.90 -5.65 -16.17
CA GLN A 556 -17.22 -4.45 -15.38
C GLN A 556 -18.51 -4.70 -14.60
N GLU A 557 -18.60 -4.19 -13.39
CA GLU A 557 -19.77 -4.32 -12.53
C GLU A 557 -20.60 -3.03 -12.58
N LYS A 558 -21.91 -3.15 -12.84
CA LYS A 558 -22.82 -2.01 -12.86
C LYS A 558 -23.06 -1.51 -11.44
N VAL A 559 -22.78 -0.23 -11.20
CA VAL A 559 -22.97 0.46 -9.92
C VAL A 559 -24.14 1.44 -9.99
N ILE A 560 -24.21 2.22 -11.07
CA ILE A 560 -25.27 3.22 -11.34
C ILE A 560 -25.70 3.11 -12.81
N ASP A 561 -26.80 3.76 -13.16
CA ASP A 561 -27.24 3.85 -14.55
C ASP A 561 -26.35 4.79 -15.36
N SER A 562 -26.27 4.53 -16.68
CA SER A 562 -25.48 5.35 -17.60
C SER A 562 -25.95 6.81 -17.65
N SER A 563 -27.25 7.05 -17.52
CA SER A 563 -27.81 8.39 -17.39
C SER A 563 -27.29 9.11 -16.15
N THR A 564 -27.32 8.48 -14.98
CA THR A 564 -26.78 9.06 -13.74
C THR A 564 -25.28 9.37 -13.88
N ALA A 565 -24.50 8.43 -14.44
CA ALA A 565 -23.08 8.63 -14.68
C ALA A 565 -22.81 9.84 -15.58
N TYR A 566 -23.60 9.98 -16.66
CA TYR A 566 -23.49 11.10 -17.59
C TYR A 566 -23.89 12.45 -16.97
N LEU A 567 -24.96 12.48 -16.15
CA LEU A 567 -25.36 13.70 -15.41
C LEU A 567 -24.20 14.21 -14.54
N VAL A 568 -23.55 13.30 -13.78
CA VAL A 568 -22.37 13.66 -12.97
C VAL A 568 -21.19 14.07 -13.84
N HIS A 569 -20.89 13.31 -14.93
CA HIS A 569 -19.83 13.64 -15.87
C HIS A 569 -19.98 15.06 -16.43
N SER A 570 -21.19 15.45 -16.84
CA SER A 570 -21.48 16.79 -17.34
C SER A 570 -21.14 17.87 -16.31
N CYS A 571 -21.46 17.66 -15.04
CA CYS A 571 -21.10 18.59 -13.96
C CYS A 571 -19.58 18.62 -13.71
N LEU A 572 -18.89 17.48 -13.74
CA LEU A 572 -17.45 17.40 -13.53
C LEU A 572 -16.65 17.99 -14.70
N LYS A 573 -17.18 17.93 -15.91
CA LYS A 573 -16.63 18.65 -17.08
C LYS A 573 -16.72 20.15 -16.86
N ASP A 574 -17.89 20.66 -16.43
CA ASP A 574 -18.08 22.06 -16.07
C ASP A 574 -17.17 22.51 -14.91
N SER A 575 -16.84 21.62 -13.97
CA SER A 575 -15.89 21.92 -12.89
C SER A 575 -14.50 22.29 -13.42
N LEU A 576 -14.08 21.69 -14.53
CA LEU A 576 -12.81 22.05 -15.21
C LEU A 576 -12.91 23.29 -16.10
N ILE A 577 -14.11 23.63 -16.56
CA ILE A 577 -14.29 24.77 -17.49
C ILE A 577 -14.52 26.08 -16.72
N LYS A 578 -15.36 26.06 -15.70
CA LYS A 578 -15.83 27.27 -14.99
C LYS A 578 -15.86 27.13 -13.46
N GLY A 579 -15.46 25.98 -12.92
CA GLY A 579 -15.47 25.69 -11.48
C GLY A 579 -14.10 25.72 -10.83
N THR A 580 -13.97 24.97 -9.74
CA THR A 580 -12.74 24.89 -8.92
C THR A 580 -11.54 24.31 -9.66
N GLY A 581 -11.74 23.65 -10.79
CA GLY A 581 -10.72 23.04 -11.63
C GLY A 581 -10.29 23.86 -12.86
N LYS A 582 -10.82 25.08 -13.08
CA LYS A 582 -10.63 25.86 -14.32
C LYS A 582 -9.16 26.15 -14.64
N GLU A 583 -8.30 26.28 -13.63
CA GLU A 583 -6.87 26.50 -13.82
C GLU A 583 -6.17 25.35 -14.56
N ALA A 584 -6.79 24.16 -14.65
CA ALA A 584 -6.26 23.06 -15.46
C ALA A 584 -6.10 23.48 -16.93
N PHE A 585 -7.07 24.19 -17.50
CA PHE A 585 -7.03 24.74 -18.85
C PHE A 585 -6.31 26.10 -18.90
N GLU A 586 -6.72 27.04 -18.04
CA GLU A 586 -6.28 28.44 -18.09
C GLU A 586 -4.79 28.60 -17.74
N LYS A 587 -4.26 27.81 -16.82
CA LYS A 587 -2.93 27.99 -16.24
C LYS A 587 -1.96 26.84 -16.53
N PHE A 588 -2.45 25.61 -16.53
CA PHE A 588 -1.60 24.41 -16.63
C PHE A 588 -1.64 23.74 -18.00
N GLY A 589 -2.44 24.24 -18.93
CA GLY A 589 -2.43 23.82 -20.33
C GLY A 589 -2.95 22.39 -20.56
N LEU A 590 -4.05 22.01 -19.88
CA LEU A 590 -4.73 20.76 -20.18
C LEU A 590 -5.19 20.73 -21.64
N ARG A 591 -4.78 19.70 -22.39
CA ARG A 591 -5.07 19.57 -23.82
C ARG A 591 -6.38 18.84 -24.10
N ASP A 592 -6.78 17.95 -23.19
CA ASP A 592 -7.95 17.11 -23.39
C ASP A 592 -9.26 17.84 -23.04
N LYS A 593 -9.99 18.29 -24.05
CA LYS A 593 -11.28 18.96 -23.92
C LYS A 593 -12.42 18.02 -23.43
N ASN A 594 -12.19 16.71 -23.42
CA ASN A 594 -13.14 15.71 -22.97
C ASN A 594 -12.92 15.33 -21.49
N ALA A 595 -11.88 15.85 -20.88
CA ALA A 595 -11.56 15.57 -19.50
C ALA A 595 -12.61 16.12 -18.52
N ALA A 596 -12.78 15.42 -17.41
CA ALA A 596 -13.61 15.82 -16.29
C ALA A 596 -12.85 15.53 -14.98
N GLY A 597 -13.11 16.29 -13.91
CA GLY A 597 -12.36 16.10 -12.68
C GLY A 597 -12.88 16.92 -11.51
N LYS A 598 -12.34 16.60 -10.34
CA LYS A 598 -12.70 17.22 -9.06
C LYS A 598 -11.47 17.45 -8.19
N THR A 599 -11.35 18.66 -7.67
CA THR A 599 -10.44 19.02 -6.59
C THR A 599 -10.89 18.38 -5.28
N GLY A 600 -9.91 18.05 -4.42
CA GLY A 600 -10.17 17.59 -3.05
C GLY A 600 -9.19 18.27 -2.10
N THR A 601 -9.72 19.02 -1.16
CA THR A 601 -8.94 19.58 -0.06
C THR A 601 -9.62 19.15 1.24
N SER A 602 -8.87 18.55 2.14
CA SER A 602 -9.37 18.16 3.45
C SER A 602 -9.41 19.36 4.40
N TYR A 603 -10.16 19.23 5.48
CA TYR A 603 -10.20 20.21 6.55
C TYR A 603 -8.77 20.52 7.06
N ASN A 604 -8.49 21.77 7.39
CA ASN A 604 -7.15 22.26 7.81
C ASN A 604 -6.02 22.07 6.78
N PHE A 605 -6.32 21.91 5.48
CA PHE A 605 -5.31 21.81 4.43
C PHE A 605 -4.26 20.71 4.67
N THR A 606 -4.67 19.58 5.26
CA THR A 606 -3.75 18.47 5.57
C THR A 606 -3.52 17.53 4.40
N ASP A 607 -4.52 17.41 3.51
CA ASP A 607 -4.53 16.49 2.38
C ASP A 607 -5.08 17.17 1.14
N HIS A 608 -4.32 17.12 0.06
CA HIS A 608 -4.70 17.64 -1.23
C HIS A 608 -4.90 16.51 -2.21
N TRP A 609 -6.03 16.54 -2.91
CA TRP A 609 -6.40 15.54 -3.90
C TRP A 609 -6.80 16.20 -5.20
N PHE A 610 -6.51 15.54 -6.29
CA PHE A 610 -7.16 15.80 -7.56
C PHE A 610 -7.47 14.46 -8.22
N VAL A 611 -8.73 14.21 -8.54
CA VAL A 611 -9.15 13.00 -9.26
C VAL A 611 -9.93 13.42 -10.48
N GLY A 612 -9.48 12.97 -11.64
CA GLY A 612 -10.14 13.28 -12.89
C GLY A 612 -9.85 12.20 -13.94
N TYR A 613 -10.56 12.27 -15.03
CA TYR A 613 -10.59 11.23 -16.05
C TYR A 613 -10.91 11.80 -17.43
N ASN A 614 -10.66 10.99 -18.43
CA ASN A 614 -11.27 11.08 -19.76
C ASN A 614 -11.95 9.73 -20.10
N SER A 615 -12.33 9.50 -21.34
CA SER A 615 -12.95 8.23 -21.74
C SER A 615 -12.03 7.01 -21.61
N ALA A 616 -10.71 7.20 -21.60
CA ALA A 616 -9.73 6.11 -21.63
C ALA A 616 -9.10 5.83 -20.25
N VAL A 617 -8.78 6.86 -19.49
CA VAL A 617 -8.04 6.74 -18.21
C VAL A 617 -8.64 7.59 -17.10
N THR A 618 -8.49 7.10 -15.87
CA THR A 618 -8.76 7.83 -14.62
C THR A 618 -7.47 8.02 -13.86
N CYS A 619 -7.14 9.26 -13.50
CA CYS A 619 -5.91 9.60 -12.78
C CYS A 619 -6.23 10.30 -11.46
N GLY A 620 -5.58 9.86 -10.39
CA GLY A 620 -5.63 10.50 -9.09
C GLY A 620 -4.25 10.90 -8.61
N VAL A 621 -4.19 12.08 -7.97
CA VAL A 621 -2.99 12.63 -7.33
C VAL A 621 -3.31 13.03 -5.91
N TRP A 622 -2.42 12.71 -4.98
CA TRP A 622 -2.50 13.10 -3.58
C TRP A 622 -1.19 13.75 -3.13
N ALA A 623 -1.30 14.74 -2.23
CA ALA A 623 -0.17 15.31 -1.49
C ALA A 623 -0.55 15.57 -0.04
N GLY A 624 0.40 15.32 0.89
CA GLY A 624 0.21 15.50 2.33
C GLY A 624 1.40 14.94 3.12
N PHE A 625 1.29 14.96 4.43
CA PHE A 625 2.29 14.35 5.32
C PHE A 625 1.83 12.98 5.80
N ASP A 626 2.76 12.06 6.06
CA ASP A 626 2.45 10.74 6.63
C ASP A 626 1.74 10.85 7.98
N THR A 627 2.21 11.75 8.84
CA THR A 627 1.45 12.22 10.00
C THR A 627 0.68 13.47 9.60
N PRO A 628 -0.67 13.50 9.72
CA PRO A 628 -1.48 14.63 9.29
C PRO A 628 -1.01 15.97 9.86
N LYS A 629 -0.68 16.91 8.98
CA LYS A 629 -0.29 18.28 9.31
C LYS A 629 -0.80 19.21 8.22
N THR A 630 -1.20 20.42 8.59
CA THR A 630 -1.48 21.50 7.63
C THR A 630 -0.26 21.72 6.73
N ILE A 631 -0.43 21.67 5.41
CA ILE A 631 0.69 21.96 4.48
C ILE A 631 1.13 23.41 4.66
N TYR A 632 0.24 24.34 4.47
CA TYR A 632 0.27 25.72 4.94
C TYR A 632 -1.16 26.30 4.83
N ARG A 633 -1.45 27.37 5.52
CA ARG A 633 -2.79 28.00 5.48
C ARG A 633 -3.04 28.60 4.10
N GLY A 634 -4.18 28.30 3.48
CA GLY A 634 -4.51 28.73 2.12
C GLY A 634 -3.86 27.86 1.00
N ALA A 635 -3.23 26.74 1.34
CA ALA A 635 -2.79 25.77 0.35
C ALA A 635 -4.01 25.03 -0.24
N PHE A 636 -4.20 25.10 -1.55
CA PHE A 636 -5.27 24.37 -2.22
C PHE A 636 -4.73 23.31 -3.17
N SER A 637 -5.54 22.29 -3.38
CA SER A 637 -5.21 21.18 -4.31
C SER A 637 -4.95 21.66 -5.74
N LYS A 638 -5.57 22.75 -6.16
CA LYS A 638 -5.35 23.36 -7.48
C LYS A 638 -3.90 23.83 -7.70
N ASP A 639 -3.18 24.22 -6.63
CA ASP A 639 -1.81 24.72 -6.73
C ASP A 639 -0.75 23.62 -6.52
N THR A 640 -1.10 22.52 -5.87
CA THR A 640 -0.17 21.49 -5.46
C THR A 640 -0.22 20.22 -6.32
N VAL A 641 -1.42 19.64 -6.53
CA VAL A 641 -1.60 18.34 -7.17
C VAL A 641 -2.24 18.41 -8.56
N MET A 642 -3.03 19.44 -8.86
CA MET A 642 -3.64 19.62 -10.19
C MET A 642 -2.60 19.71 -11.31
N PRO A 643 -1.48 20.45 -11.19
CA PRO A 643 -0.46 20.49 -12.23
C PRO A 643 0.11 19.11 -12.55
N VAL A 644 0.30 18.27 -11.52
CA VAL A 644 0.78 16.89 -11.68
C VAL A 644 -0.22 16.04 -12.46
N TRP A 645 -1.51 16.20 -12.15
CA TRP A 645 -2.58 15.54 -12.86
C TRP A 645 -2.62 15.96 -14.33
N VAL A 646 -2.51 17.27 -14.62
CA VAL A 646 -2.53 17.79 -15.99
C VAL A 646 -1.38 17.22 -16.81
N ASP A 647 -0.15 17.21 -16.27
CA ASP A 647 1.02 16.67 -16.97
C ASP A 647 0.84 15.18 -17.30
N ALA A 648 0.36 14.38 -16.32
CA ALA A 648 0.11 12.96 -16.50
C ALA A 648 -1.00 12.70 -17.54
N MET A 649 -2.13 13.43 -17.47
CA MET A 649 -3.22 13.31 -18.44
C MET A 649 -2.79 13.70 -19.84
N ASN A 650 -2.08 14.80 -20.00
CA ASN A 650 -1.58 15.25 -21.30
C ASN A 650 -0.63 14.25 -21.95
N THR A 651 0.21 13.60 -21.14
CA THR A 651 1.17 12.61 -21.63
C THR A 651 0.48 11.32 -22.04
N SER A 652 -0.50 10.88 -21.26
CA SER A 652 -1.23 9.64 -21.54
C SER A 652 -2.04 9.66 -22.83
N LEU A 653 -2.37 10.84 -23.39
CA LEU A 653 -3.12 10.96 -24.66
C LEU A 653 -2.47 10.26 -25.84
N LYS A 654 -1.15 10.09 -25.82
CA LYS A 654 -0.41 9.41 -26.89
C LYS A 654 -0.77 7.93 -26.96
N SER A 655 -0.79 7.26 -25.81
CA SER A 655 -1.08 5.81 -25.70
C SER A 655 -2.56 5.54 -25.44
N PHE A 656 -3.30 6.50 -24.88
CA PHE A 656 -4.70 6.41 -24.50
C PHE A 656 -5.49 7.61 -25.06
N PRO A 657 -5.76 7.63 -26.38
CA PRO A 657 -6.48 8.74 -27.01
C PRO A 657 -7.89 8.89 -26.44
N SER A 658 -8.23 10.11 -26.07
CA SER A 658 -9.54 10.46 -25.52
C SER A 658 -10.59 10.58 -26.62
N LYS A 659 -11.79 10.11 -26.30
CA LYS A 659 -13.01 10.29 -27.10
C LYS A 659 -14.07 11.03 -26.26
N PRO A 660 -15.01 11.76 -26.90
CA PRO A 660 -16.17 12.28 -26.17
C PRO A 660 -16.95 11.15 -25.49
N ILE A 661 -17.38 11.39 -24.26
CA ILE A 661 -18.34 10.52 -23.58
C ILE A 661 -19.73 10.91 -24.08
N ASN A 662 -20.36 10.02 -24.81
CA ASN A 662 -21.64 10.28 -25.48
C ASN A 662 -22.78 10.35 -24.48
N GLN A 663 -23.72 11.25 -24.74
CA GLN A 663 -24.98 11.35 -23.99
C GLN A 663 -25.82 10.09 -24.24
N PRO A 664 -26.22 9.37 -23.18
CA PRO A 664 -27.14 8.23 -23.32
C PRO A 664 -28.50 8.65 -23.87
N ALA A 665 -29.19 7.71 -24.56
CA ALA A 665 -30.49 7.98 -25.19
C ALA A 665 -31.62 8.30 -24.18
N ASP A 666 -31.41 7.91 -22.94
CA ASP A 666 -32.32 8.16 -21.82
C ASP A 666 -32.01 9.48 -21.07
N VAL A 667 -31.12 10.31 -21.57
CA VAL A 667 -30.86 11.66 -21.09
C VAL A 667 -31.40 12.66 -22.08
N LEU A 668 -32.28 13.52 -21.62
CA LEU A 668 -32.94 14.59 -22.42
C LEU A 668 -32.35 15.95 -22.08
N THR A 669 -32.37 16.86 -23.04
CA THR A 669 -32.05 18.28 -22.82
C THR A 669 -33.34 19.05 -22.76
N ILE A 670 -33.52 19.79 -21.68
CA ILE A 670 -34.75 20.63 -21.45
C ILE A 670 -34.33 22.07 -21.17
N GLU A 671 -35.25 23.02 -21.40
CA GLU A 671 -35.06 24.42 -21.03
C GLU A 671 -35.70 24.69 -19.68
N ILE A 672 -34.91 25.18 -18.71
CA ILE A 672 -35.37 25.45 -17.35
C ILE A 672 -35.12 26.92 -16.94
N CYS A 673 -35.93 27.42 -16.04
CA CYS A 673 -35.74 28.72 -15.43
C CYS A 673 -34.68 28.67 -14.31
N LYS A 674 -33.70 29.57 -14.34
CA LYS A 674 -32.62 29.66 -13.31
C LYS A 674 -33.15 29.95 -11.91
N LYS A 675 -34.29 30.67 -11.81
CA LYS A 675 -34.84 31.09 -10.51
C LYS A 675 -35.69 30.04 -9.83
N SER A 676 -36.51 29.35 -10.61
CA SER A 676 -37.38 28.29 -10.08
C SER A 676 -36.81 26.90 -10.24
N GLY A 677 -35.88 26.71 -11.22
CA GLY A 677 -35.39 25.42 -11.68
C GLY A 677 -36.45 24.54 -12.33
N LEU A 678 -37.64 25.03 -12.60
CA LEU A 678 -38.73 24.36 -13.29
C LEU A 678 -38.65 24.61 -14.81
N ARG A 679 -39.44 23.88 -15.62
CA ARG A 679 -39.51 24.12 -17.06
C ARG A 679 -39.76 25.60 -17.34
N ALA A 680 -39.03 26.14 -18.27
CA ALA A 680 -39.16 27.51 -18.66
C ALA A 680 -40.52 27.80 -19.30
N THR A 681 -41.06 29.01 -19.08
CA THR A 681 -42.19 29.58 -19.80
C THR A 681 -41.72 30.79 -20.60
N ASP A 682 -42.57 31.27 -21.48
CA ASP A 682 -42.29 32.50 -22.23
C ASP A 682 -42.18 33.74 -21.33
N ALA A 683 -42.67 33.66 -20.08
CA ALA A 683 -42.58 34.73 -19.10
C ALA A 683 -41.27 34.74 -18.30
N CYS A 684 -40.33 33.85 -18.55
CA CYS A 684 -39.05 33.72 -17.81
C CYS A 684 -38.05 34.81 -18.22
N TYR A 685 -38.31 36.06 -17.84
CA TYR A 685 -37.45 37.24 -18.03
C TYR A 685 -37.29 37.99 -16.70
N GLU A 686 -36.18 38.69 -16.55
CA GLU A 686 -35.94 39.65 -15.46
C GLU A 686 -35.44 40.98 -16.01
N GLU A 687 -35.84 42.06 -15.38
CA GLU A 687 -35.23 43.36 -15.60
C GLU A 687 -33.96 43.48 -14.77
N MET A 688 -32.87 43.77 -15.41
CA MET A 688 -31.57 44.03 -14.78
C MET A 688 -31.17 45.47 -15.06
N ALA A 689 -30.37 46.07 -14.18
CA ALA A 689 -29.76 47.38 -14.48
C ALA A 689 -28.90 47.23 -15.74
N GLY A 690 -29.07 48.13 -16.70
CA GLY A 690 -28.24 48.20 -17.90
C GLY A 690 -26.85 48.74 -17.58
N GLU A 691 -25.96 48.66 -18.57
CA GLU A 691 -24.57 49.13 -18.42
C GLU A 691 -24.49 50.66 -18.32
N GLU A 692 -25.49 51.40 -18.80
CA GLU A 692 -25.60 52.83 -18.66
C GLU A 692 -26.56 53.18 -17.50
N GLU A 693 -26.20 54.20 -16.72
CA GLU A 693 -26.91 54.67 -15.54
C GLU A 693 -28.38 55.03 -15.92
N GLY A 694 -29.35 54.33 -15.32
CA GLY A 694 -30.79 54.51 -15.58
C GLY A 694 -31.39 53.66 -16.69
N THR A 695 -30.59 52.83 -17.42
CA THR A 695 -31.13 51.90 -18.44
C THR A 695 -31.55 50.59 -17.78
N ARG A 696 -32.59 49.95 -18.31
CA ARG A 696 -33.08 48.63 -17.89
C ARG A 696 -32.90 47.64 -19.04
N LYS A 697 -32.26 46.50 -18.77
CA LYS A 697 -32.09 45.44 -19.73
C LYS A 697 -32.98 44.24 -19.33
N ILE A 698 -33.87 43.84 -20.24
CA ILE A 698 -34.65 42.63 -20.06
C ILE A 698 -33.82 41.43 -20.45
N THR A 699 -33.53 40.54 -19.49
CA THR A 699 -32.70 39.36 -19.70
C THR A 699 -33.51 38.09 -19.50
N ARG A 700 -33.38 37.13 -20.43
CA ARG A 700 -34.03 35.83 -20.31
C ARG A 700 -33.34 35.03 -19.20
N THR A 701 -34.11 34.48 -18.26
CA THR A 701 -33.64 33.74 -17.09
C THR A 701 -33.64 32.24 -17.30
N THR A 702 -33.56 31.80 -18.57
CA THR A 702 -33.58 30.37 -18.91
C THR A 702 -32.22 29.85 -19.36
N TYR A 703 -32.04 28.55 -19.25
CA TYR A 703 -30.87 27.84 -19.81
C TYR A 703 -31.24 26.38 -20.11
N LYS A 704 -30.42 25.74 -20.96
CA LYS A 704 -30.58 24.33 -21.27
C LYS A 704 -29.92 23.48 -20.18
N GLU A 705 -30.66 22.49 -19.67
CA GLU A 705 -30.15 21.54 -18.69
C GLU A 705 -30.50 20.10 -19.12
N ILE A 706 -29.74 19.14 -18.61
CA ILE A 706 -29.91 17.71 -18.90
C ILE A 706 -30.67 17.03 -17.76
N ILE A 707 -31.58 16.12 -18.13
CA ILE A 707 -32.41 15.36 -17.21
C ILE A 707 -32.58 13.92 -17.69
N GLN A 708 -32.78 13.01 -16.78
CA GLN A 708 -33.07 11.61 -17.08
C GLN A 708 -34.48 11.46 -17.62
N LYS A 709 -34.66 10.66 -18.68
CA LYS A 709 -35.99 10.34 -19.24
C LYS A 709 -36.80 9.54 -18.22
N GLY A 710 -38.04 9.97 -17.98
CA GLY A 710 -38.87 9.33 -16.96
C GLY A 710 -38.79 9.98 -15.58
N ALA A 711 -37.84 10.90 -15.35
CA ALA A 711 -37.98 11.84 -14.24
C ALA A 711 -39.20 12.70 -14.56
N ASP A 712 -40.21 12.62 -13.69
CA ASP A 712 -41.49 13.27 -13.89
C ASP A 712 -41.35 14.79 -13.65
N PHE A 713 -40.92 15.48 -14.69
CA PHE A 713 -40.66 16.92 -14.69
C PHE A 713 -41.66 17.62 -15.57
N HIS A 714 -42.91 17.75 -15.04
CA HIS A 714 -44.05 18.35 -15.76
C HIS A 714 -44.36 19.77 -15.33
N SER A 715 -43.81 20.23 -14.20
CA SER A 715 -44.14 21.55 -13.66
C SER A 715 -43.40 22.67 -14.39
N TYR A 716 -44.14 23.67 -14.81
CA TYR A 716 -43.63 24.90 -15.43
C TYR A 716 -43.30 25.96 -14.38
N CYS A 717 -42.42 26.90 -14.76
CA CYS A 717 -42.04 28.02 -13.91
C CYS A 717 -43.29 28.83 -13.47
N GLN A 718 -43.48 28.89 -12.15
CA GLN A 718 -44.51 29.69 -11.52
C GLN A 718 -43.96 30.99 -10.92
N PHE A 719 -42.62 31.18 -10.99
CA PHE A 719 -41.94 32.37 -10.49
C PHE A 719 -42.18 33.60 -11.39
N HIS A 720 -42.20 33.38 -12.71
CA HIS A 720 -42.47 34.41 -13.72
C HIS A 720 -43.86 34.16 -14.31
N THR A 721 -44.88 34.63 -13.64
CA THR A 721 -46.24 34.67 -14.15
C THR A 721 -46.67 36.11 -14.31
N ASN A 722 -47.47 36.41 -15.33
CA ASN A 722 -47.95 37.76 -15.66
C ASN A 722 -48.55 38.47 -14.42
N GLY A 723 -47.71 39.20 -13.70
CA GLY A 723 -48.15 40.18 -12.69
C GLY A 723 -48.42 39.68 -11.27
N ASN A 724 -48.20 38.39 -10.94
CA ASN A 724 -48.37 37.92 -9.57
C ASN A 724 -47.07 37.38 -8.98
N GLU A 725 -46.60 38.01 -7.95
CA GLU A 725 -45.58 37.51 -7.00
C GLU A 725 -46.09 36.30 -6.24
N GLN A 726 -46.20 35.12 -6.86
CA GLN A 726 -46.71 33.99 -6.12
C GLN A 726 -45.73 32.81 -6.09
N ILE A 727 -45.36 32.52 -4.86
CA ILE A 727 -45.05 31.22 -4.25
C ILE A 727 -44.07 30.37 -5.04
N ARG A 728 -42.83 30.53 -4.70
CA ARG A 728 -41.74 29.65 -5.05
C ARG A 728 -42.00 28.25 -4.47
N LYS A 729 -42.48 27.31 -5.29
CA LYS A 729 -42.44 25.90 -4.92
C LYS A 729 -41.02 25.35 -5.16
N PRO A 730 -40.43 24.60 -4.23
CA PRO A 730 -39.16 23.98 -4.45
C PRO A 730 -39.31 22.86 -5.48
N ILE A 731 -38.40 22.83 -6.40
CA ILE A 731 -38.32 21.82 -7.48
C ILE A 731 -38.23 20.39 -6.97
N ILE A 732 -37.69 20.22 -5.78
CA ILE A 732 -37.52 18.92 -5.17
C ILE A 732 -38.85 18.19 -4.94
N SER A 733 -39.94 18.94 -4.67
CA SER A 733 -41.27 18.33 -4.52
C SER A 733 -41.82 17.80 -5.86
N ASP A 734 -41.43 18.43 -6.97
CA ASP A 734 -42.03 18.13 -8.28
C ASP A 734 -41.31 16.96 -8.98
N LEU A 735 -40.06 16.66 -8.58
CA LEU A 735 -39.28 15.53 -9.13
C LEU A 735 -39.62 14.19 -8.47
N THR A 736 -40.30 14.18 -7.35
CA THR A 736 -40.56 12.96 -6.56
C THR A 736 -41.95 12.31 -6.84
N ASN A 737 -42.78 12.88 -7.71
CA ASN A 737 -44.14 12.40 -7.83
C ASN A 737 -44.57 12.08 -9.26
N SER A 738 -44.21 10.92 -9.76
CA SER A 738 -44.99 10.28 -10.83
C SER A 738 -45.89 9.13 -10.36
N ASN A 739 -45.74 8.64 -9.13
CA ASN A 739 -46.43 7.41 -8.75
C ASN A 739 -47.17 7.44 -7.39
N ASN A 740 -47.36 8.58 -6.76
CA ASN A 740 -48.17 8.57 -5.54
C ASN A 740 -49.22 9.69 -5.53
N ARG A 741 -50.42 9.23 -5.62
CA ARG A 741 -51.65 10.01 -5.30
C ARG A 741 -51.47 10.68 -3.95
N SER A 742 -51.80 11.99 -3.96
CA SER A 742 -52.23 12.81 -2.85
C SER A 742 -52.22 12.13 -1.46
N GLN A 743 -51.15 12.28 -0.71
CA GLN A 743 -51.19 12.30 0.75
C GLN A 743 -49.99 13.08 1.30
N ASN A 744 -50.32 14.18 1.99
CA ASN A 744 -49.52 14.91 2.99
C ASN A 744 -48.06 15.25 2.71
N ILE A 745 -47.80 16.28 1.94
CA ILE A 745 -46.50 16.88 1.65
C ILE A 745 -46.15 18.04 2.59
N SER A 746 -46.72 18.18 3.76
CA SER A 746 -46.57 19.41 4.55
C SER A 746 -45.28 19.49 5.41
N SER A 747 -44.60 18.39 5.69
CA SER A 747 -43.46 18.41 6.63
C SER A 747 -42.04 18.21 6.02
N ILE A 748 -41.95 17.74 4.78
CA ILE A 748 -40.63 17.41 4.18
C ILE A 748 -40.07 18.59 3.38
N ASP A 749 -40.92 19.42 2.82
CA ASP A 749 -40.51 20.56 2.01
C ASP A 749 -39.93 21.74 2.82
N ALA A 750 -40.24 21.77 4.12
CA ALA A 750 -39.71 22.79 5.04
C ALA A 750 -38.19 22.87 5.16
N VAL A 751 -37.46 21.75 4.89
CA VAL A 751 -36.00 21.71 5.01
C VAL A 751 -35.28 22.52 3.92
N PHE A 752 -35.93 22.72 2.78
CA PHE A 752 -35.38 23.48 1.65
C PHE A 752 -35.98 24.86 1.46
N LEU A 753 -37.05 25.18 2.23
CA LEU A 753 -37.92 26.34 2.03
C LEU A 753 -37.92 27.34 3.15
N ILE A 754 -37.01 27.33 4.06
CA ILE A 754 -37.11 28.28 5.17
C ILE A 754 -36.79 29.69 4.69
N SER A 755 -37.79 30.51 4.56
CA SER A 755 -37.67 31.95 4.74
C SER A 755 -37.22 32.26 6.17
N PRO A 756 -36.39 33.27 6.41
CA PRO A 756 -35.97 33.62 7.75
C PRO A 756 -37.13 34.29 8.48
N THR A 757 -38.04 33.55 9.04
CA THR A 757 -38.91 34.04 10.12
C THR A 757 -38.31 33.52 11.41
N VAL A 758 -37.79 34.41 12.17
CA VAL A 758 -37.35 34.19 13.55
C VAL A 758 -38.58 33.79 14.35
N VAL A 759 -38.70 32.53 14.61
CA VAL A 759 -39.55 32.00 15.68
C VAL A 759 -38.66 31.21 16.57
N GLY A 760 -38.56 31.64 17.80
CA GLY A 760 -37.88 30.93 18.85
C GLY A 760 -38.53 29.57 19.04
N GLU A 761 -37.89 28.54 18.61
CA GLU A 761 -38.23 27.17 18.97
C GLU A 761 -37.19 26.63 19.93
N SER A 762 -37.71 26.11 21.01
CA SER A 762 -37.03 25.42 22.05
C SER A 762 -36.15 24.29 21.51
N ASP A 763 -34.91 24.31 21.86
CA ASP A 763 -33.89 23.31 21.57
C ASP A 763 -34.36 21.91 22.01
N PRO A 764 -34.57 20.94 21.12
CA PRO A 764 -34.96 19.59 21.47
C PRO A 764 -33.89 18.80 22.25
N TYR A 765 -32.73 19.39 22.45
CA TYR A 765 -31.61 18.75 23.17
C TYR A 765 -31.39 19.25 24.60
N SER A 766 -32.28 20.12 25.12
CA SER A 766 -32.15 20.61 26.52
C SER A 766 -32.44 19.55 27.61
N SER A 767 -32.81 18.33 27.22
CA SER A 767 -33.11 17.22 28.16
C SER A 767 -32.06 16.13 28.27
N LEU A 768 -30.92 16.24 27.62
CA LEU A 768 -29.81 15.30 27.79
C LEU A 768 -28.72 15.92 28.68
N GLN A 769 -28.91 15.84 29.97
CA GLN A 769 -27.80 16.00 30.90
C GLN A 769 -26.84 14.81 30.80
N PRO A 770 -25.53 15.02 30.71
CA PRO A 770 -24.58 13.90 30.71
C PRO A 770 -24.43 13.35 32.13
N VAL A 771 -24.87 12.13 32.33
CA VAL A 771 -24.50 11.34 33.50
C VAL A 771 -23.06 10.85 33.30
N LEU A 772 -22.09 11.69 33.64
CA LEU A 772 -20.72 11.26 33.86
C LEU A 772 -20.46 11.21 35.36
N LYS A 773 -20.65 10.04 35.96
CA LYS A 773 -20.06 9.72 37.28
C LYS A 773 -18.57 9.47 37.04
N ALA A 774 -17.73 10.49 37.26
CA ALA A 774 -16.32 10.32 37.46
C ALA A 774 -16.06 9.75 38.87
N ARG A 775 -15.41 8.60 38.96
CA ARG A 775 -14.80 8.11 40.18
C ARG A 775 -13.60 9.01 40.52
N ALA A 776 -13.68 9.67 41.68
CA ALA A 776 -12.55 10.36 42.27
C ALA A 776 -11.45 9.35 42.62
N VAL A 777 -10.25 9.56 42.13
CA VAL A 777 -9.02 8.98 42.68
C VAL A 777 -8.30 10.13 43.41
N ASP A 778 -8.14 9.95 44.69
CA ASP A 778 -7.46 10.83 45.62
C ASP A 778 -5.94 10.73 45.42
N GLU A 779 -5.28 11.77 44.96
CA GLU A 779 -3.84 11.91 45.12
C GLU A 779 -3.45 13.35 45.51
N LYS A 780 -3.14 13.49 46.81
CA LYS A 780 -2.39 14.61 47.35
C LYS A 780 -0.98 14.59 46.82
N LYS A 781 -0.56 15.60 46.08
CA LYS A 781 0.84 16.05 46.02
C LYS A 781 0.91 17.56 45.76
N THR A 782 1.66 18.20 46.65
CA THR A 782 2.00 19.60 46.79
C THR A 782 2.71 20.20 45.56
N PRO A 783 2.52 21.48 45.22
CA PRO A 783 3.20 22.09 44.12
C PRO A 783 4.57 22.68 44.50
N LEU A 784 5.60 22.38 43.73
CA LEU A 784 6.89 23.00 43.75
C LEU A 784 6.84 24.35 43.02
N LYS A 785 7.29 25.40 43.72
CA LYS A 785 7.45 26.77 43.22
C LYS A 785 8.54 26.83 42.12
N ALA A 786 8.22 27.42 40.99
CA ALA A 786 9.19 27.84 40.00
C ALA A 786 9.68 29.26 40.28
N THR A 787 11.00 29.45 40.33
CA THR A 787 11.70 30.73 40.40
C THR A 787 11.97 31.27 38.99
N PRO A 788 11.81 32.55 38.72
CA PRO A 788 12.09 33.13 37.40
C PRO A 788 13.59 33.43 37.26
N ILE A 789 14.15 33.06 36.07
CA ILE A 789 15.52 33.41 35.67
C ILE A 789 15.45 34.63 34.75
N THR A 790 16.11 35.70 35.16
CA THR A 790 16.31 36.94 34.41
C THR A 790 17.43 36.77 33.39
N PRO A 791 17.34 37.30 32.16
CA PRO A 791 18.44 37.24 31.20
C PRO A 791 19.41 38.43 31.41
N THR A 792 20.69 38.11 31.55
CA THR A 792 21.78 39.08 31.58
C THR A 792 22.22 39.43 30.18
N ILE A 793 22.21 40.70 29.85
CA ILE A 793 22.75 41.28 28.61
C ILE A 793 24.24 41.48 28.79
N LEU A 794 25.07 40.99 27.89
CA LEU A 794 26.42 41.47 27.64
C LEU A 794 26.64 41.68 26.15
N GLY A 795 26.86 42.93 25.77
CA GLY A 795 27.16 43.33 24.43
C GLY A 795 28.66 43.21 24.12
N ASN A 796 28.93 43.14 22.79
CA ASN A 796 29.99 43.86 22.04
C ASN A 796 30.04 43.20 20.65
N GLY A 797 29.66 43.89 19.64
CA GLY A 797 30.32 44.67 18.67
C GLY A 797 31.21 43.87 17.70
N GLU A 798 30.70 43.50 16.50
CA GLU A 798 31.51 43.45 15.26
C GLU A 798 30.62 43.48 14.02
N SER A 799 31.10 44.15 12.96
CA SER A 799 30.43 44.59 11.74
C SER A 799 29.98 43.47 10.78
N PRO A 800 29.05 43.71 9.85
CA PRO A 800 28.47 42.65 9.00
C PRO A 800 29.37 42.30 7.84
N ILE A 801 29.60 40.99 7.65
CA ILE A 801 30.21 40.40 6.46
C ILE A 801 29.16 40.30 5.37
N GLN A 802 29.41 40.96 4.25
CA GLN A 802 28.61 40.78 3.01
C GLN A 802 28.79 39.38 2.44
N ILE A 803 27.70 38.64 2.39
CA ILE A 803 27.66 37.34 1.70
C ILE A 803 27.10 37.57 0.30
N THR A 804 27.92 37.37 -0.74
CA THR A 804 27.53 37.31 -2.13
C THR A 804 26.74 36.01 -2.40
N PRO A 805 25.68 36.05 -3.23
CA PRO A 805 24.92 34.86 -3.55
C PRO A 805 25.71 33.90 -4.46
N PRO A 806 25.57 32.58 -4.28
CA PRO A 806 26.23 31.60 -5.14
C PRO A 806 25.58 31.57 -6.54
N LYS A 807 26.43 31.43 -7.56
CA LYS A 807 26.05 31.23 -8.97
C LYS A 807 25.15 29.99 -9.17
N PRO A 808 24.24 30.01 -10.14
CA PRO A 808 23.44 28.82 -10.49
C PRO A 808 24.32 27.70 -11.03
N LEU A 809 24.06 26.48 -10.54
CA LEU A 809 24.65 25.25 -11.07
C LEU A 809 24.04 24.92 -12.43
N GLU A 810 24.89 24.89 -13.46
CA GLU A 810 24.57 24.34 -14.78
C GLU A 810 24.35 22.83 -14.65
N ILE A 811 23.24 22.35 -15.21
CA ILE A 811 22.87 20.93 -15.29
C ILE A 811 23.52 20.39 -16.58
N PRO A 812 24.32 19.32 -16.53
CA PRO A 812 24.79 18.69 -17.76
C PRO A 812 23.65 18.00 -18.49
N ASP A 813 23.53 18.28 -19.80
CA ASP A 813 22.72 17.48 -20.70
C ASP A 813 23.27 16.05 -20.75
N ILE A 814 22.40 15.09 -20.56
CA ILE A 814 22.70 13.67 -20.75
C ILE A 814 21.86 13.23 -21.95
N ASP A 815 22.56 12.95 -23.06
CA ASP A 815 22.04 12.26 -24.23
C ASP A 815 21.45 10.88 -23.92
#